data_362d95e6d1e35b3f1aba01a0c8c86c2f
#
_entry.id   362d95e6d1e35b3f1aba01a0c8c86c2f
#
_cell.length_a   1.000
_cell.length_b   1.000
_cell.length_c   1.000
_cell.angle_alpha   90.00
_cell.angle_beta   90.00
_cell.angle_gamma   90.00
#
_symmetry.space_group_name_H-M   'P 1'
#
loop_
_entity.id
_entity.type
_entity.pdbx_description
1 polymer ?
#
loop_
_entity_poly.entity_id
_entity_poly.type
_entity_poly.pdbx_seq_one_letter_code
_entity_poly.pdbx_strand_id
1 'polypeptide(L)'
;MTFVTISTGLILGAIVLPLLFLLYFLRLRRQPLAISSTLLWSSAVEDLHANSPFQRLRPSTLFMLQLLALLLVILALMQPQVEGEQQKEGRHIILIDHSASMNAEDFPGVVRLEEAKDQAKSLIEQLHGGGIFSSHGSETMIISFADTAVIVSPFSDSVQQLITAVDSIRSTHGGSKISDALKLARAYMTNVDPEKQGLSSSESSQLEIFSDGNISDLHEQALQQGESLLYHQIGESTTSNVSIATIAVDRNPDSRNEVQVFLSLANYGSEPIVTDVELSLNGIPIGLEQVTIPAMHAGDGNRSIEGISNLIFVPFELATSGVVQAKIIEMDALDFDNVSSLVVPPPRELRVLVAENGAPLIQTALEGLQLAQLKVVSPNELEQMVLEGTASTYDVVVTRDVSLEKLPRGRYLAFGGEMPVPALRRYAQGEGQVMLVGRENHPVMRFVRFEEIIATKGNAIVSTGGAEVLLEGSSWPAILHYRGEGRSVIYVAFDPIESNWPYLRSFPFFIYNAIDFLGRSGDVLATTPLDVSEAIVGAVPIGVNSVKIMEPDGTIHQVLVDASGRFTWGPIRLSGMHEIEWADGASKIVAVNAPSEESRLSSLLGVQIGASDIRASERRTSSFIQLWPWAIGAVLAVLLIEWRIYQRKVLGSRQKMTDAFGINR
;
A
#
# COMPACT_ATOMS: atom_id res chain seq x y z
N MET A 1 -6.84 40.83 7.23
CA MET A 1 -6.57 41.63 6.03
C MET A 1 -5.19 42.23 6.18
N THR A 2 -4.25 41.87 5.35
CA THR A 2 -2.87 42.39 5.34
C THR A 2 -2.62 43.14 4.04
N PHE A 3 -1.64 44.03 4.01
CA PHE A 3 -1.30 44.81 2.83
C PHE A 3 0.18 44.57 2.48
N VAL A 4 0.47 44.24 1.22
CA VAL A 4 1.84 43.91 0.78
C VAL A 4 2.71 45.16 0.65
N THR A 5 2.14 46.24 0.17
CA THR A 5 2.87 47.47 -0.20
C THR A 5 2.26 48.72 0.41
N ILE A 6 2.11 48.75 1.76
CA ILE A 6 1.54 49.91 2.48
C ILE A 6 2.32 51.18 2.19
N SER A 7 3.66 51.13 2.18
CA SER A 7 4.54 52.29 1.99
C SER A 7 4.35 52.94 0.62
N THR A 8 4.21 52.17 -0.45
CA THR A 8 4.00 52.69 -1.81
C THR A 8 2.66 53.41 -1.94
N GLY A 9 1.58 52.83 -1.38
CA GLY A 9 0.27 53.47 -1.37
C GLY A 9 0.23 54.74 -0.56
N LEU A 10 0.86 54.78 0.60
CA LEU A 10 0.94 55.98 1.45
C LEU A 10 1.76 57.12 0.81
N ILE A 11 2.93 56.81 0.21
CA ILE A 11 3.77 57.78 -0.47
C ILE A 11 3.02 58.38 -1.66
N LEU A 12 2.42 57.55 -2.49
CA LEU A 12 1.65 58.02 -3.65
C LEU A 12 0.44 58.84 -3.22
N GLY A 13 -0.28 58.37 -2.18
CA GLY A 13 -1.40 59.10 -1.60
C GLY A 13 -1.03 60.46 -1.06
N ALA A 14 0.12 60.59 -0.37
CA ALA A 14 0.66 61.85 0.15
C ALA A 14 1.01 62.85 -0.95
N ILE A 15 1.32 62.41 -2.16
CA ILE A 15 1.66 63.28 -3.31
C ILE A 15 0.40 63.60 -4.11
N VAL A 16 -0.41 62.63 -4.45
CA VAL A 16 -1.50 62.78 -5.45
C VAL A 16 -2.75 63.41 -4.84
N LEU A 17 -3.09 63.10 -3.56
CA LEU A 17 -4.23 63.74 -2.90
C LEU A 17 -4.06 65.27 -2.77
N PRO A 18 -2.93 65.83 -2.26
CA PRO A 18 -2.73 67.26 -2.24
C PRO A 18 -2.75 67.91 -3.63
N LEU A 19 -2.20 67.21 -4.64
CA LEU A 19 -2.22 67.69 -6.02
C LEU A 19 -3.66 67.77 -6.58
N LEU A 20 -4.52 66.79 -6.30
CA LEU A 20 -5.93 66.84 -6.67
C LEU A 20 -6.64 68.01 -6.02
N PHE A 21 -6.41 68.24 -4.71
CA PHE A 21 -6.97 69.40 -4.01
C PHE A 21 -6.45 70.72 -4.62
N LEU A 22 -5.14 70.83 -4.90
CA LEU A 22 -4.53 71.99 -5.51
C LEU A 22 -5.16 72.33 -6.88
N LEU A 23 -5.32 71.31 -7.73
CA LEU A 23 -5.95 71.45 -9.06
C LEU A 23 -7.40 71.93 -8.96
N TYR A 24 -8.12 71.47 -7.92
CA TYR A 24 -9.49 71.93 -7.68
C TYR A 24 -9.61 73.31 -7.13
N PHE A 25 -8.60 73.79 -6.33
CA PHE A 25 -8.48 75.20 -5.87
C PHE A 25 -8.17 76.12 -7.02
N LEU A 26 -7.36 75.70 -7.99
CA LEU A 26 -6.91 76.51 -9.12
C LEU A 26 -7.95 76.61 -10.27
N ARG A 27 -9.08 75.91 -10.19
CA ARG A 27 -10.09 75.85 -11.26
C ARG A 27 -10.93 77.11 -11.27
N LEU A 28 -10.65 78.01 -12.19
CA LEU A 28 -11.43 79.23 -12.48
C LEU A 28 -12.81 78.80 -13.03
N ARG A 29 -13.87 79.11 -12.28
CA ARG A 29 -15.25 79.01 -12.77
C ARG A 29 -15.63 80.30 -13.48
N ARG A 30 -15.55 80.32 -14.78
CA ARG A 30 -16.18 81.37 -15.58
C ARG A 30 -17.64 80.99 -15.83
N GLN A 31 -18.59 81.83 -15.38
CA GLN A 31 -19.96 81.72 -15.80
C GLN A 31 -20.13 82.58 -17.05
N PRO A 32 -20.59 81.99 -18.20
CA PRO A 32 -20.90 82.81 -19.36
C PRO A 32 -22.14 83.68 -19.03
N LEU A 33 -21.97 84.93 -19.01
CA LEU A 33 -23.07 85.91 -18.91
C LEU A 33 -23.27 86.54 -20.29
N ALA A 34 -24.42 86.27 -20.90
CA ALA A 34 -24.75 86.90 -22.17
C ALA A 34 -25.21 88.35 -21.93
N ILE A 35 -24.44 89.26 -22.43
CA ILE A 35 -24.74 90.71 -22.38
C ILE A 35 -24.88 91.25 -23.81
N SER A 36 -25.86 92.11 -24.00
CA SER A 36 -26.29 92.59 -25.31
C SER A 36 -25.30 93.64 -25.94
N SER A 37 -24.36 94.15 -25.20
CA SER A 37 -23.35 95.06 -25.72
C SER A 37 -22.14 95.09 -24.78
N THR A 38 -20.93 95.03 -25.33
CA THR A 38 -19.66 95.13 -24.59
C THR A 38 -19.06 96.53 -24.54
N LEU A 39 -19.70 97.49 -25.14
CA LEU A 39 -19.15 98.87 -25.35
C LEU A 39 -18.99 99.64 -24.05
N LEU A 40 -19.80 99.40 -23.02
CA LEU A 40 -19.71 100.05 -21.71
C LEU A 40 -18.71 99.40 -20.73
N TRP A 41 -18.22 98.15 -21.08
CA TRP A 41 -17.28 97.41 -20.23
C TRP A 41 -15.80 97.65 -20.58
N SER A 42 -15.55 98.20 -21.74
CA SER A 42 -14.16 98.54 -22.17
C SER A 42 -13.51 99.64 -21.35
N SER A 43 -14.30 100.46 -20.65
CA SER A 43 -13.81 101.52 -19.77
C SER A 43 -13.85 101.14 -18.27
N ALA A 44 -14.35 100.00 -17.89
CA ALA A 44 -14.47 99.59 -16.49
C ALA A 44 -13.51 98.44 -16.10
N VAL A 45 -12.55 98.11 -16.96
CA VAL A 45 -11.66 96.94 -16.77
C VAL A 45 -10.50 97.23 -15.77
N GLU A 46 -10.40 98.44 -15.25
CA GLU A 46 -9.18 98.80 -14.44
C GLU A 46 -9.25 98.43 -12.95
N ASP A 47 -10.35 97.92 -12.40
CA ASP A 47 -10.44 97.83 -10.94
C ASP A 47 -11.00 96.54 -10.37
N LEU A 48 -10.68 95.35 -10.91
CA LEU A 48 -11.04 94.12 -10.28
C LEU A 48 -9.85 93.14 -10.08
N HIS A 49 -8.87 93.57 -9.33
CA HIS A 49 -7.89 92.72 -8.71
C HIS A 49 -8.32 92.33 -7.30
N ALA A 50 -9.38 91.48 -7.22
CA ALA A 50 -9.68 90.68 -6.02
C ALA A 50 -9.39 89.22 -6.31
N ASN A 51 -8.12 88.92 -6.50
CA ASN A 51 -7.68 87.56 -6.49
C ASN A 51 -7.57 87.09 -5.04
N SER A 52 -8.62 86.51 -4.49
CA SER A 52 -8.52 85.69 -3.32
C SER A 52 -8.07 84.25 -3.78
N PRO A 53 -6.83 83.83 -3.47
CA PRO A 53 -6.29 82.59 -3.93
C PRO A 53 -6.95 81.37 -3.27
N PHE A 54 -7.80 81.52 -2.26
CA PHE A 54 -8.46 80.50 -1.52
C PHE A 54 -9.97 80.69 -1.55
N GLN A 55 -10.63 80.08 -2.56
CA GLN A 55 -12.11 79.94 -2.56
C GLN A 55 -12.55 78.72 -1.78
N ARG A 56 -13.60 78.89 -0.97
CA ARG A 56 -14.21 77.72 -0.25
C ARG A 56 -14.58 76.64 -1.22
N LEU A 57 -14.01 75.42 -1.01
CA LEU A 57 -14.35 74.24 -1.72
C LEU A 57 -15.84 73.95 -1.59
N ARG A 58 -16.59 74.03 -2.71
CA ARG A 58 -17.92 73.48 -2.78
C ARG A 58 -17.83 72.09 -3.33
N PRO A 59 -18.15 71.03 -2.54
CA PRO A 59 -18.06 69.63 -2.99
C PRO A 59 -18.99 69.44 -4.19
N SER A 60 -18.41 69.22 -5.37
CA SER A 60 -19.18 68.82 -6.56
C SER A 60 -19.23 67.32 -6.65
N THR A 61 -20.33 66.75 -7.18
CA THR A 61 -20.45 65.29 -7.40
C THR A 61 -19.31 64.71 -8.23
N LEU A 62 -18.75 65.47 -9.19
CA LEU A 62 -17.59 65.07 -9.98
C LEU A 62 -16.32 65.00 -9.11
N PHE A 63 -16.11 65.96 -8.23
CA PHE A 63 -14.94 65.94 -7.30
C PHE A 63 -15.02 64.72 -6.36
N MET A 64 -16.20 64.41 -5.82
CA MET A 64 -16.39 63.24 -4.95
C MET A 64 -16.10 61.93 -5.69
N LEU A 65 -16.52 61.81 -6.97
CA LEU A 65 -16.24 60.64 -7.78
C LEU A 65 -14.75 60.49 -8.11
N GLN A 66 -14.08 61.60 -8.45
CA GLN A 66 -12.62 61.60 -8.69
C GLN A 66 -11.81 61.27 -7.44
N LEU A 67 -12.22 61.81 -6.28
CA LEU A 67 -11.61 61.49 -5.00
C LEU A 67 -11.82 60.00 -4.66
N LEU A 68 -13.03 59.47 -4.88
CA LEU A 68 -13.34 58.05 -4.65
C LEU A 68 -12.52 57.15 -5.59
N ALA A 69 -12.45 57.46 -6.88
CA ALA A 69 -11.63 56.72 -7.84
C ALA A 69 -10.15 56.71 -7.43
N LEU A 70 -9.61 57.85 -7.00
CA LEU A 70 -8.23 57.99 -6.56
C LEU A 70 -7.96 57.17 -5.29
N LEU A 71 -8.86 57.22 -4.31
CA LEU A 71 -8.75 56.38 -3.09
C LEU A 71 -8.78 54.89 -3.41
N LEU A 72 -9.63 54.45 -4.35
CA LEU A 72 -9.67 53.05 -4.80
C LEU A 72 -8.38 52.66 -5.53
N VAL A 73 -7.78 53.55 -6.33
CA VAL A 73 -6.46 53.32 -6.96
C VAL A 73 -5.36 53.17 -5.90
N ILE A 74 -5.34 54.07 -4.91
CA ILE A 74 -4.38 53.97 -3.79
C ILE A 74 -4.58 52.66 -3.04
N LEU A 75 -5.84 52.26 -2.76
CA LEU A 75 -6.16 50.99 -2.12
C LEU A 75 -5.67 49.81 -2.97
N ALA A 76 -5.88 49.84 -4.29
CA ALA A 76 -5.40 48.79 -5.20
C ALA A 76 -3.87 48.68 -5.18
N LEU A 77 -3.15 49.79 -5.15
CA LEU A 77 -1.70 49.86 -5.07
C LEU A 77 -1.13 49.38 -3.72
N MET A 78 -1.92 49.44 -2.66
CA MET A 78 -1.55 48.86 -1.35
C MET A 78 -1.63 47.35 -1.35
N GLN A 79 -2.17 46.75 -2.42
CA GLN A 79 -2.35 45.29 -2.59
C GLN A 79 -2.96 44.63 -1.34
N PRO A 80 -4.23 44.96 -1.01
CA PRO A 80 -4.92 44.31 0.11
C PRO A 80 -5.03 42.80 -0.13
N GLN A 81 -4.68 42.00 0.88
CA GLN A 81 -4.77 40.56 0.89
C GLN A 81 -5.64 40.08 2.05
N VAL A 82 -6.41 39.04 1.82
CA VAL A 82 -7.15 38.32 2.85
C VAL A 82 -6.59 36.92 2.91
N GLU A 83 -6.34 36.42 4.10
CA GLU A 83 -6.02 35.00 4.28
C GLU A 83 -7.18 34.16 3.72
N GLY A 84 -6.90 33.35 2.74
CA GLY A 84 -7.81 32.42 2.10
C GLY A 84 -7.04 31.18 1.69
N GLU A 85 -7.70 30.07 1.58
CA GLU A 85 -7.12 28.85 1.05
C GLU A 85 -7.03 28.99 -0.47
N GLN A 86 -5.85 29.38 -0.96
CA GLN A 86 -5.55 29.27 -2.39
C GLN A 86 -4.47 28.20 -2.54
N GLN A 87 -4.86 27.07 -3.07
CA GLN A 87 -3.95 26.00 -3.40
C GLN A 87 -3.08 26.43 -4.58
N LYS A 88 -1.81 26.03 -4.54
CA LYS A 88 -0.87 26.30 -5.62
C LYS A 88 -1.35 25.61 -6.89
N GLU A 89 -1.40 26.37 -7.98
CA GLU A 89 -1.49 25.80 -9.32
C GLU A 89 -0.34 24.81 -9.52
N GLY A 90 -0.62 23.59 -9.99
CA GLY A 90 0.40 22.57 -10.18
C GLY A 90 -0.18 21.17 -10.35
N ARG A 91 0.70 20.20 -10.40
CA ARG A 91 0.36 18.78 -10.47
C ARG A 91 0.23 18.21 -9.08
N HIS A 92 -0.92 17.63 -8.81
CA HIS A 92 -1.23 16.94 -7.56
C HIS A 92 -1.31 15.43 -7.80
N ILE A 93 -0.72 14.65 -6.91
CA ILE A 93 -0.86 13.19 -6.94
C ILE A 93 -1.45 12.76 -5.61
N ILE A 94 -2.64 12.21 -5.68
CA ILE A 94 -3.39 11.69 -4.55
C ILE A 94 -3.10 10.20 -4.43
N LEU A 95 -2.55 9.78 -3.29
CA LEU A 95 -2.27 8.40 -2.93
C LEU A 95 -3.29 7.97 -1.89
N ILE A 96 -4.15 7.00 -2.23
CA ILE A 96 -5.19 6.49 -1.33
C ILE A 96 -4.82 5.08 -0.90
N ASP A 97 -4.65 4.91 0.39
CA ASP A 97 -4.47 3.61 1.01
C ASP A 97 -5.80 2.85 1.02
N HIS A 98 -5.77 1.59 0.56
CA HIS A 98 -6.92 0.70 0.60
C HIS A 98 -6.58 -0.67 1.19
N SER A 99 -5.53 -0.72 2.04
CA SER A 99 -5.06 -1.90 2.77
C SER A 99 -6.09 -2.44 3.77
N ALA A 100 -5.74 -3.51 4.44
CA ALA A 100 -6.59 -4.19 5.40
C ALA A 100 -7.07 -3.29 6.53
N SER A 101 -6.18 -2.51 7.14
CA SER A 101 -6.50 -1.59 8.24
C SER A 101 -7.51 -0.50 7.86
N MET A 102 -7.60 -0.17 6.55
CA MET A 102 -8.56 0.81 6.03
C MET A 102 -9.99 0.28 5.93
N ASN A 103 -10.23 -1.01 6.23
CA ASN A 103 -11.58 -1.56 6.41
C ASN A 103 -12.13 -1.36 7.83
N ALA A 104 -11.33 -0.88 8.76
CA ALA A 104 -11.75 -0.70 10.15
C ALA A 104 -12.88 0.32 10.28
N GLU A 105 -13.81 0.05 11.21
CA GLU A 105 -14.87 0.96 11.63
C GLU A 105 -14.47 1.62 12.97
N ASP A 106 -13.98 2.85 12.93
CA ASP A 106 -13.70 3.60 14.17
C ASP A 106 -14.98 4.05 14.87
N PHE A 107 -16.04 4.31 14.11
CA PHE A 107 -17.40 4.60 14.58
C PHE A 107 -18.41 3.75 13.81
N PRO A 108 -19.53 3.35 14.44
CA PRO A 108 -20.54 2.54 13.78
C PRO A 108 -20.98 3.10 12.41
N GLY A 109 -20.74 2.34 11.34
CA GLY A 109 -21.10 2.68 9.98
C GLY A 109 -20.13 3.64 9.27
N VAL A 110 -18.97 3.95 9.84
CA VAL A 110 -17.95 4.78 9.20
C VAL A 110 -16.68 3.95 8.98
N VAL A 111 -16.51 3.46 7.77
CA VAL A 111 -15.31 2.72 7.34
C VAL A 111 -14.22 3.72 6.95
N ARG A 112 -12.98 3.52 7.39
CA ARG A 112 -11.83 4.39 7.10
C ARG A 112 -11.63 4.67 5.61
N LEU A 113 -11.77 3.66 4.77
CA LEU A 113 -11.63 3.84 3.32
C LEU A 113 -12.66 4.82 2.76
N GLU A 114 -13.92 4.77 3.23
CA GLU A 114 -14.94 5.73 2.78
C GLU A 114 -14.63 7.15 3.30
N GLU A 115 -14.12 7.27 4.52
CA GLU A 115 -13.62 8.55 5.04
C GLU A 115 -12.48 9.09 4.17
N ALA A 116 -11.48 8.25 3.82
CA ALA A 116 -10.39 8.62 2.94
C ALA A 116 -10.87 9.08 1.56
N LYS A 117 -11.85 8.38 0.99
CA LYS A 117 -12.49 8.76 -0.28
C LYS A 117 -13.19 10.11 -0.18
N ASP A 118 -13.94 10.35 0.88
CA ASP A 118 -14.69 11.61 1.05
C ASP A 118 -13.74 12.80 1.28
N GLN A 119 -12.66 12.60 2.05
CA GLN A 119 -11.62 13.62 2.19
C GLN A 119 -10.90 13.88 0.86
N ALA A 120 -10.56 12.83 0.09
CA ALA A 120 -9.93 12.97 -1.23
C ALA A 120 -10.85 13.67 -2.24
N LYS A 121 -12.15 13.36 -2.26
CA LYS A 121 -13.14 14.06 -3.10
C LYS A 121 -13.24 15.54 -2.74
N SER A 122 -13.30 15.84 -1.45
CA SER A 122 -13.33 17.24 -0.97
C SER A 122 -12.07 18.01 -1.40
N LEU A 123 -10.91 17.36 -1.36
CA LEU A 123 -9.66 17.93 -1.87
C LEU A 123 -9.72 18.16 -3.38
N ILE A 124 -10.20 17.19 -4.16
CA ILE A 124 -10.37 17.32 -5.62
C ILE A 124 -11.28 18.50 -5.95
N GLU A 125 -12.42 18.62 -5.27
CA GLU A 125 -13.33 19.75 -5.46
C GLU A 125 -12.67 21.10 -5.12
N GLN A 126 -11.85 21.16 -4.10
CA GLN A 126 -11.08 22.36 -3.74
C GLN A 126 -10.02 22.69 -4.80
N LEU A 127 -9.25 21.68 -5.27
CA LEU A 127 -8.20 21.86 -6.28
C LEU A 127 -8.74 22.33 -7.63
N HIS A 128 -9.93 21.89 -8.01
CA HIS A 128 -10.55 22.16 -9.31
C HIS A 128 -11.75 23.10 -9.23
N GLY A 129 -12.23 23.41 -8.02
CA GLY A 129 -13.37 24.29 -7.75
C GLY A 129 -13.02 25.76 -7.99
N GLY A 130 -12.84 26.13 -9.25
CA GLY A 130 -12.49 27.48 -9.65
C GLY A 130 -13.68 28.44 -9.66
N GLY A 131 -13.52 29.61 -8.99
CA GLY A 131 -14.36 30.78 -9.24
C GLY A 131 -14.15 31.31 -10.68
N ILE A 132 -15.00 32.24 -11.12
CA ILE A 132 -15.03 32.83 -12.49
C ILE A 132 -13.66 33.38 -12.96
N PHE A 133 -12.66 33.45 -12.10
CA PHE A 133 -11.30 34.00 -12.37
C PHE A 133 -10.16 33.05 -11.97
N SER A 134 -10.43 31.77 -11.64
CA SER A 134 -9.34 30.82 -11.41
C SER A 134 -8.87 30.26 -12.75
N SER A 135 -7.57 30.28 -12.96
CA SER A 135 -6.94 29.63 -14.11
C SER A 135 -7.15 28.11 -13.99
N HIS A 136 -7.58 27.48 -15.07
CA HIS A 136 -7.71 26.03 -15.19
C HIS A 136 -6.31 25.43 -15.38
N GLY A 137 -5.57 25.23 -14.29
CA GLY A 137 -4.16 24.83 -14.37
C GLY A 137 -3.75 23.65 -13.49
N SER A 138 -4.65 23.17 -12.60
CA SER A 138 -4.34 22.02 -11.76
C SER A 138 -4.69 20.71 -12.47
N GLU A 139 -3.71 19.79 -12.56
CA GLU A 139 -3.93 18.40 -13.02
C GLU A 139 -3.76 17.48 -11.82
N THR A 140 -4.70 16.56 -11.62
CA THR A 140 -4.67 15.60 -10.50
C THR A 140 -4.60 14.17 -11.04
N MET A 141 -3.72 13.37 -10.45
CA MET A 141 -3.57 11.93 -10.68
C MET A 141 -3.97 11.18 -9.41
N ILE A 142 -4.63 10.04 -9.56
CA ILE A 142 -5.05 9.20 -8.44
C ILE A 142 -4.35 7.84 -8.55
N ILE A 143 -3.67 7.46 -7.49
CA ILE A 143 -3.05 6.15 -7.30
C ILE A 143 -3.63 5.53 -6.03
N SER A 144 -4.13 4.31 -6.12
CA SER A 144 -4.46 3.52 -4.94
C SER A 144 -3.31 2.57 -4.61
N PHE A 145 -3.05 2.32 -3.34
CA PHE A 145 -1.99 1.42 -2.91
C PHE A 145 -2.41 0.55 -1.71
N ALA A 146 -1.91 -0.65 -1.72
CA ALA A 146 -1.93 -1.63 -0.65
C ALA A 146 -0.62 -2.45 -0.78
N ASP A 147 -0.63 -3.77 -0.90
CA ASP A 147 0.56 -4.55 -1.27
C ASP A 147 1.13 -4.20 -2.65
N THR A 148 0.28 -3.73 -3.55
CA THR A 148 0.63 -3.25 -4.90
C THR A 148 -0.04 -1.91 -5.16
N ALA A 149 0.57 -1.09 -6.01
CA ALA A 149 0.01 0.21 -6.39
C ALA A 149 -0.59 0.17 -7.80
N VAL A 150 -1.73 0.84 -7.98
CA VAL A 150 -2.45 0.93 -9.25
C VAL A 150 -2.82 2.37 -9.55
N ILE A 151 -2.57 2.80 -10.79
CA ILE A 151 -3.06 4.09 -11.28
C ILE A 151 -4.54 3.97 -11.56
N VAL A 152 -5.36 4.63 -10.73
CA VAL A 152 -6.82 4.63 -10.87
C VAL A 152 -7.28 5.69 -11.88
N SER A 153 -6.62 6.87 -11.86
CA SER A 153 -6.78 7.90 -12.88
C SER A 153 -5.44 8.52 -13.23
N PRO A 154 -5.07 8.59 -14.52
CA PRO A 154 -3.95 9.42 -14.95
C PRO A 154 -4.27 10.89 -14.68
N PHE A 155 -3.30 11.79 -14.93
CA PHE A 155 -3.50 13.22 -14.78
C PHE A 155 -4.74 13.70 -15.57
N SER A 156 -5.67 14.31 -14.85
CA SER A 156 -6.93 14.84 -15.39
C SER A 156 -7.29 16.14 -14.68
N ASP A 157 -7.97 17.03 -15.39
CA ASP A 157 -8.59 18.25 -14.87
C ASP A 157 -10.11 18.08 -14.63
N SER A 158 -10.68 16.93 -15.03
CA SER A 158 -12.09 16.63 -14.91
C SER A 158 -12.48 16.14 -13.52
N VAL A 159 -13.10 16.97 -12.71
CA VAL A 159 -13.60 16.63 -11.36
C VAL A 159 -14.47 15.37 -11.39
N GLN A 160 -15.40 15.27 -12.36
CA GLN A 160 -16.30 14.12 -12.44
C GLN A 160 -15.56 12.81 -12.71
N GLN A 161 -14.53 12.85 -13.57
CA GLN A 161 -13.69 11.67 -13.84
C GLN A 161 -12.90 11.26 -12.60
N LEU A 162 -12.31 12.23 -11.90
CA LEU A 162 -11.52 11.99 -10.69
C LEU A 162 -12.40 11.43 -9.56
N ILE A 163 -13.59 11.99 -9.32
CA ILE A 163 -14.52 11.47 -8.31
C ILE A 163 -14.94 10.03 -8.65
N THR A 164 -15.28 9.75 -9.91
CA THR A 164 -15.64 8.38 -10.33
C THR A 164 -14.49 7.41 -10.12
N ALA A 165 -13.25 7.86 -10.35
CA ALA A 165 -12.05 7.07 -10.11
C ALA A 165 -11.87 6.76 -8.62
N VAL A 166 -12.02 7.74 -7.72
CA VAL A 166 -11.99 7.54 -6.27
C VAL A 166 -13.05 6.54 -5.83
N ASP A 167 -14.29 6.67 -6.33
CA ASP A 167 -15.40 5.77 -5.99
C ASP A 167 -15.15 4.33 -6.44
N SER A 168 -14.36 4.12 -7.49
CA SER A 168 -14.03 2.79 -8.01
C SER A 168 -13.03 2.01 -7.15
N ILE A 169 -12.33 2.67 -6.20
CA ILE A 169 -11.37 2.03 -5.32
C ILE A 169 -12.11 1.08 -4.37
N ARG A 170 -11.68 -0.17 -4.34
CA ARG A 170 -12.22 -1.21 -3.46
C ARG A 170 -11.20 -1.58 -2.42
N SER A 171 -11.66 -1.91 -1.22
CA SER A 171 -10.80 -2.39 -0.15
C SER A 171 -10.18 -3.75 -0.48
N THR A 172 -9.08 -4.06 0.18
CA THR A 172 -8.42 -5.36 0.18
C THR A 172 -8.08 -5.73 1.62
N HIS A 173 -7.83 -7.00 1.88
CA HIS A 173 -7.32 -7.48 3.16
C HIS A 173 -5.79 -7.62 3.14
N GLY A 174 -5.12 -7.00 2.16
CA GLY A 174 -3.66 -7.01 2.01
C GLY A 174 -2.95 -5.95 2.85
N GLY A 175 -1.63 -6.04 2.88
CA GLY A 175 -0.78 -5.11 3.62
C GLY A 175 -0.64 -3.74 2.97
N SER A 176 -0.06 -2.78 3.69
CA SER A 176 0.19 -1.43 3.21
C SER A 176 1.67 -1.22 2.87
N LYS A 177 1.97 -0.95 1.58
CA LYS A 177 3.30 -0.65 1.04
C LYS A 177 3.22 0.50 0.05
N ILE A 178 4.03 1.53 0.27
CA ILE A 178 4.00 2.75 -0.54
C ILE A 178 5.07 2.79 -1.63
N SER A 179 6.08 1.94 -1.57
CA SER A 179 7.24 2.00 -2.49
C SER A 179 6.85 2.02 -3.96
N ASP A 180 5.91 1.18 -4.36
CA ASP A 180 5.47 1.11 -5.76
C ASP A 180 4.61 2.31 -6.16
N ALA A 181 3.78 2.83 -5.24
CA ALA A 181 3.02 4.07 -5.47
C ALA A 181 3.95 5.27 -5.68
N LEU A 182 5.00 5.40 -4.87
CA LEU A 182 6.01 6.45 -5.04
C LEU A 182 6.81 6.29 -6.35
N LYS A 183 7.16 5.06 -6.75
CA LYS A 183 7.83 4.81 -8.04
C LYS A 183 6.94 5.22 -9.21
N LEU A 184 5.65 4.84 -9.18
CA LEU A 184 4.68 5.24 -10.19
C LEU A 184 4.51 6.77 -10.22
N ALA A 185 4.29 7.41 -9.09
CA ALA A 185 4.18 8.85 -8.98
C ALA A 185 5.40 9.56 -9.61
N ARG A 186 6.61 9.15 -9.24
CA ARG A 186 7.87 9.70 -9.76
C ARG A 186 8.05 9.51 -11.26
N ALA A 187 7.68 8.32 -11.78
CA ALA A 187 7.76 8.05 -13.22
C ALA A 187 6.88 9.01 -14.05
N TYR A 188 5.72 9.39 -13.52
CA TYR A 188 4.82 10.33 -14.18
C TYR A 188 5.18 11.80 -13.94
N MET A 189 5.86 12.13 -12.85
CA MET A 189 6.41 13.48 -12.62
C MET A 189 7.56 13.81 -13.56
N THR A 190 8.41 12.83 -13.88
CA THR A 190 9.59 13.04 -14.74
C THR A 190 9.28 13.06 -16.24
N ASN A 191 8.15 12.50 -16.68
CA ASN A 191 7.72 12.50 -18.07
C ASN A 191 6.96 13.79 -18.43
N VAL A 192 7.61 14.94 -18.33
CA VAL A 192 7.07 16.22 -18.79
C VAL A 192 7.25 16.30 -20.31
N ASP A 193 6.16 16.61 -21.03
CA ASP A 193 6.15 16.83 -22.48
C ASP A 193 7.23 17.86 -22.88
N PRO A 194 8.17 17.50 -23.78
CA PRO A 194 9.24 18.42 -24.19
C PRO A 194 8.74 19.72 -24.84
N GLU A 195 7.52 19.72 -25.37
CA GLU A 195 6.93 20.89 -26.03
C GLU A 195 6.43 21.97 -25.04
N LYS A 196 6.23 21.62 -23.75
CA LYS A 196 5.82 22.57 -22.70
C LYS A 196 6.98 23.14 -21.86
N GLN A 197 8.22 22.79 -22.16
CA GLN A 197 9.43 23.21 -21.42
C GLN A 197 9.76 24.72 -21.44
N GLY A 198 8.91 25.57 -22.00
CA GLY A 198 9.20 27.00 -22.22
C GLY A 198 8.84 27.98 -21.11
N LEU A 199 8.07 27.61 -20.07
CA LEU A 199 7.45 28.62 -19.20
C LEU A 199 7.45 28.39 -17.67
N SER A 200 7.87 27.26 -17.13
CA SER A 200 7.97 27.16 -15.65
C SER A 200 8.88 26.02 -15.19
N SER A 201 10.10 26.38 -14.86
CA SER A 201 11.13 25.50 -14.31
C SER A 201 11.06 25.36 -12.78
N SER A 202 9.89 25.15 -12.18
CA SER A 202 9.78 24.73 -10.76
C SER A 202 8.34 24.41 -10.33
N GLU A 203 7.58 23.66 -11.12
CA GLU A 203 6.33 23.09 -10.58
C GLU A 203 6.71 21.97 -9.62
N SER A 204 6.73 22.29 -8.32
CA SER A 204 6.86 21.30 -7.26
C SER A 204 5.59 20.44 -7.28
N SER A 205 5.72 19.19 -7.66
CA SER A 205 4.60 18.25 -7.57
C SER A 205 4.32 17.93 -6.11
N GLN A 206 3.06 17.98 -5.73
CA GLN A 206 2.60 17.73 -4.38
C GLN A 206 2.00 16.33 -4.29
N LEU A 207 2.52 15.54 -3.35
CA LEU A 207 2.01 14.22 -3.01
C LEU A 207 1.08 14.35 -1.80
N GLU A 208 -0.14 13.82 -1.91
CA GLU A 208 -1.17 13.82 -0.86
C GLU A 208 -1.47 12.37 -0.49
N ILE A 209 -1.12 11.94 0.73
CA ILE A 209 -1.36 10.57 1.18
C ILE A 209 -2.54 10.55 2.14
N PHE A 210 -3.52 9.70 1.85
CA PHE A 210 -4.66 9.39 2.71
C PHE A 210 -4.50 7.98 3.26
N SER A 211 -4.12 7.82 4.52
CA SER A 211 -3.83 6.55 5.18
C SER A 211 -3.94 6.71 6.70
N ASP A 212 -4.03 5.61 7.43
CA ASP A 212 -3.89 5.58 8.89
C ASP A 212 -2.42 5.69 9.34
N GLY A 213 -1.47 5.62 8.40
CA GLY A 213 -0.04 5.78 8.63
C GLY A 213 0.72 4.48 8.94
N ASN A 214 0.02 3.35 9.10
CA ASN A 214 0.64 2.05 9.35
C ASN A 214 1.20 1.42 8.06
N ILE A 215 2.11 2.14 7.38
CA ILE A 215 2.70 1.73 6.12
C ILE A 215 4.04 1.05 6.39
N SER A 216 4.15 -0.23 6.03
CA SER A 216 5.26 -1.11 6.46
C SER A 216 6.64 -0.69 5.92
N ASP A 217 6.72 -0.20 4.67
CA ASP A 217 7.96 0.15 3.98
C ASP A 217 8.25 1.66 3.93
N LEU A 218 7.48 2.48 4.65
CA LEU A 218 7.57 3.94 4.59
C LEU A 218 8.93 4.47 5.09
N HIS A 219 9.48 3.85 6.13
CA HIS A 219 10.78 4.23 6.71
C HIS A 219 11.98 3.94 5.80
N GLU A 220 11.82 3.05 4.81
CA GLU A 220 12.84 2.73 3.80
C GLU A 220 12.85 3.75 2.65
N GLN A 221 11.81 4.58 2.55
CA GLN A 221 11.67 5.56 1.50
C GLN A 221 12.34 6.89 1.87
N ALA A 222 12.77 7.64 0.87
CA ALA A 222 13.29 9.00 1.03
C ALA A 222 12.60 9.94 0.05
N LEU A 223 12.30 11.15 0.50
CA LEU A 223 11.81 12.22 -0.39
C LEU A 223 12.93 12.70 -1.30
N GLN A 224 12.62 12.89 -2.58
CA GLN A 224 13.55 13.47 -3.54
C GLN A 224 13.55 15.00 -3.43
N GLN A 225 14.61 15.63 -3.93
CA GLN A 225 14.74 17.07 -3.90
C GLN A 225 13.64 17.73 -4.76
N GLY A 226 12.79 18.54 -4.10
CA GLY A 226 11.65 19.22 -4.74
C GLY A 226 10.31 18.48 -4.59
N GLU A 227 10.27 17.26 -4.02
CA GLU A 227 9.04 16.62 -3.62
C GLU A 227 8.51 17.23 -2.32
N SER A 228 7.21 17.52 -2.27
CA SER A 228 6.50 17.84 -1.04
C SER A 228 5.42 16.80 -0.80
N LEU A 229 5.37 16.27 0.43
CA LEU A 229 4.40 15.29 0.82
C LEU A 229 3.54 15.82 1.95
N LEU A 230 2.23 15.71 1.78
CA LEU A 230 1.24 15.97 2.80
C LEU A 230 0.59 14.66 3.21
N TYR A 231 0.49 14.46 4.51
CA TYR A 231 -0.14 13.30 5.10
C TYR A 231 -1.50 13.69 5.70
N HIS A 232 -2.55 13.04 5.22
CA HIS A 232 -3.91 13.14 5.74
C HIS A 232 -4.18 11.90 6.59
N GLN A 233 -4.22 12.11 7.88
CA GLN A 233 -4.52 11.03 8.83
C GLN A 233 -5.96 10.60 8.67
N ILE A 234 -6.15 9.29 8.51
CA ILE A 234 -7.46 8.62 8.50
C ILE A 234 -7.57 7.77 9.75
N GLY A 235 -8.74 7.77 10.35
CA GLY A 235 -9.04 6.98 11.53
C GLY A 235 -8.54 7.56 12.85
N GLU A 236 -8.95 6.92 13.94
CA GLU A 236 -8.68 7.33 15.32
C GLU A 236 -7.36 6.72 15.83
N SER A 237 -6.64 7.45 16.67
CA SER A 237 -5.38 6.98 17.28
C SER A 237 -5.58 6.02 18.46
N THR A 238 -6.82 5.86 18.92
CA THR A 238 -7.18 5.09 20.13
C THR A 238 -7.98 3.82 19.83
N THR A 239 -8.17 3.48 18.57
CA THR A 239 -8.93 2.28 18.17
C THR A 239 -8.22 1.03 18.66
N SER A 240 -8.92 0.24 19.48
CA SER A 240 -8.44 -1.06 19.98
C SER A 240 -8.90 -2.18 19.05
N ASN A 241 -8.08 -3.20 18.93
CA ASN A 241 -8.38 -4.38 18.10
C ASN A 241 -7.79 -5.63 18.74
N VAL A 242 -8.41 -6.77 18.48
CA VAL A 242 -7.92 -8.10 18.85
C VAL A 242 -7.92 -8.97 17.61
N SER A 243 -6.87 -9.72 17.36
CA SER A 243 -6.79 -10.56 16.18
C SER A 243 -6.27 -11.97 16.47
N ILE A 244 -6.53 -12.88 15.56
CA ILE A 244 -5.86 -14.19 15.52
C ILE A 244 -4.57 -14.03 14.70
N ALA A 245 -3.46 -13.78 15.39
CA ALA A 245 -2.17 -13.55 14.76
C ALA A 245 -1.63 -14.81 14.04
N THR A 246 -1.91 -16.00 14.58
CA THR A 246 -1.45 -17.26 13.96
C THR A 246 -2.37 -18.42 14.32
N ILE A 247 -2.65 -19.26 13.34
CA ILE A 247 -3.25 -20.58 13.53
C ILE A 247 -2.28 -21.66 13.07
N ALA A 248 -2.07 -22.67 13.90
CA ALA A 248 -1.24 -23.82 13.57
C ALA A 248 -1.92 -25.11 14.02
N VAL A 249 -1.65 -26.17 13.28
CA VAL A 249 -2.19 -27.49 13.56
C VAL A 249 -1.05 -28.50 13.59
N ASP A 250 -1.06 -29.35 14.60
CA ASP A 250 -0.15 -30.49 14.67
C ASP A 250 -0.93 -31.79 14.80
N ARG A 251 -0.40 -32.87 14.23
CA ARG A 251 -0.92 -34.22 14.37
C ARG A 251 -0.06 -34.98 15.35
N ASN A 252 -0.72 -35.65 16.28
CA ASN A 252 -0.04 -36.50 17.25
C ASN A 252 0.71 -37.64 16.48
N PRO A 253 2.03 -37.74 16.64
CA PRO A 253 2.80 -38.80 15.98
C PRO A 253 2.33 -40.22 16.33
N ASP A 254 1.86 -40.41 17.56
CA ASP A 254 1.39 -41.73 18.08
C ASP A 254 -0.06 -42.02 17.70
N SER A 255 -0.87 -40.99 17.40
CA SER A 255 -2.26 -41.10 16.99
C SER A 255 -2.54 -40.16 15.83
N ARG A 256 -2.24 -40.60 14.60
CA ARG A 256 -2.29 -39.75 13.39
C ARG A 256 -3.67 -39.19 13.06
N ASN A 257 -4.74 -39.79 13.59
CA ASN A 257 -6.09 -39.27 13.45
C ASN A 257 -6.37 -38.12 14.43
N GLU A 258 -5.53 -37.94 15.44
CA GLU A 258 -5.68 -36.93 16.46
C GLU A 258 -4.97 -35.62 16.03
N VAL A 259 -5.70 -34.54 16.09
CA VAL A 259 -5.29 -33.22 15.65
C VAL A 259 -5.36 -32.24 16.81
N GLN A 260 -4.34 -31.46 17.03
CA GLN A 260 -4.29 -30.40 18.03
C GLN A 260 -4.12 -29.04 17.36
N VAL A 261 -4.90 -28.05 17.79
CA VAL A 261 -4.89 -26.69 17.24
C VAL A 261 -4.25 -25.74 18.24
N PHE A 262 -3.36 -24.91 17.73
CA PHE A 262 -2.66 -23.85 18.44
C PHE A 262 -3.03 -22.52 17.84
N LEU A 263 -3.38 -21.56 18.67
CA LEU A 263 -3.64 -20.17 18.27
C LEU A 263 -2.71 -19.23 19.01
N SER A 264 -2.27 -18.19 18.33
CA SER A 264 -1.69 -17.00 18.94
C SER A 264 -2.64 -15.83 18.71
N LEU A 265 -3.06 -15.21 19.78
CA LEU A 265 -3.99 -14.07 19.79
C LEU A 265 -3.22 -12.81 20.18
N ALA A 266 -3.50 -11.71 19.52
CA ALA A 266 -2.85 -10.43 19.76
C ALA A 266 -3.89 -9.37 20.14
N ASN A 267 -3.58 -8.57 21.17
CA ASN A 267 -4.36 -7.41 21.59
C ASN A 267 -3.55 -6.13 21.35
N TYR A 268 -4.09 -5.25 20.54
CA TYR A 268 -3.51 -3.95 20.20
C TYR A 268 -4.09 -2.80 21.03
N GLY A 269 -4.97 -3.12 21.99
CA GLY A 269 -5.56 -2.16 22.91
C GLY A 269 -4.72 -1.92 24.17
N SER A 270 -5.01 -0.82 24.86
CA SER A 270 -4.34 -0.40 26.10
C SER A 270 -4.86 -1.11 27.35
N GLU A 271 -5.92 -1.92 27.24
CA GLU A 271 -6.52 -2.67 28.35
C GLU A 271 -6.52 -4.17 28.04
N PRO A 272 -6.39 -5.04 29.05
CA PRO A 272 -6.52 -6.48 28.85
C PRO A 272 -7.97 -6.83 28.48
N ILE A 273 -8.13 -7.76 27.55
CA ILE A 273 -9.44 -8.19 27.04
C ILE A 273 -9.65 -9.66 27.40
N VAL A 274 -10.88 -9.98 27.82
CA VAL A 274 -11.35 -11.36 27.99
C VAL A 274 -12.32 -11.64 26.87
N THR A 275 -12.04 -12.65 26.04
CA THR A 275 -12.86 -13.00 24.88
C THR A 275 -13.04 -14.51 24.77
N ASP A 276 -14.10 -14.93 24.10
CA ASP A 276 -14.39 -16.31 23.80
C ASP A 276 -13.95 -16.64 22.36
N VAL A 277 -13.21 -17.74 22.21
CA VAL A 277 -12.70 -18.20 20.90
C VAL A 277 -13.38 -19.53 20.56
N GLU A 278 -14.13 -19.53 19.47
CA GLU A 278 -14.77 -20.71 18.92
C GLU A 278 -13.83 -21.42 17.94
N LEU A 279 -13.71 -22.74 18.07
CA LEU A 279 -13.07 -23.60 17.09
C LEU A 279 -14.13 -24.42 16.36
N SER A 280 -14.13 -24.38 15.05
CA SER A 280 -15.03 -25.18 14.21
C SER A 280 -14.27 -26.08 13.23
N LEU A 281 -14.88 -27.21 12.90
CA LEU A 281 -14.41 -28.16 11.89
C LEU A 281 -15.47 -28.29 10.81
N ASN A 282 -15.13 -27.94 9.56
CA ASN A 282 -16.06 -27.93 8.43
C ASN A 282 -17.35 -27.14 8.73
N GLY A 283 -17.23 -26.03 9.48
CA GLY A 283 -18.36 -25.18 9.87
C GLY A 283 -19.17 -25.69 11.07
N ILE A 284 -18.78 -26.81 11.69
CA ILE A 284 -19.42 -27.34 12.91
C ILE A 284 -18.56 -26.95 14.11
N PRO A 285 -19.09 -26.21 15.11
CA PRO A 285 -18.36 -25.91 16.33
C PRO A 285 -17.94 -27.17 17.09
N ILE A 286 -16.66 -27.28 17.45
CA ILE A 286 -16.07 -28.40 18.18
C ILE A 286 -15.44 -27.98 19.52
N GLY A 287 -15.20 -26.69 19.74
CA GLY A 287 -14.61 -26.17 20.95
C GLY A 287 -14.94 -24.70 21.15
N LEU A 288 -15.00 -24.31 22.42
CA LEU A 288 -15.16 -22.92 22.85
C LEU A 288 -14.28 -22.73 24.08
N GLU A 289 -13.35 -21.78 23.99
CA GLU A 289 -12.41 -21.52 25.07
C GLU A 289 -12.38 -20.01 25.37
N GLN A 290 -12.45 -19.67 26.66
CA GLN A 290 -12.29 -18.29 27.11
C GLN A 290 -10.82 -17.99 27.35
N VAL A 291 -10.34 -16.86 26.83
CA VAL A 291 -8.96 -16.44 26.97
C VAL A 291 -8.85 -14.98 27.42
N THR A 292 -7.88 -14.72 28.30
CA THR A 292 -7.50 -13.36 28.66
C THR A 292 -6.25 -12.97 27.89
N ILE A 293 -6.34 -11.90 27.09
CA ILE A 293 -5.24 -11.37 26.30
C ILE A 293 -4.73 -10.12 27.00
N PRO A 294 -3.45 -10.06 27.39
CA PRO A 294 -2.89 -8.90 28.08
C PRO A 294 -2.96 -7.65 27.19
N ALA A 295 -2.91 -6.49 27.81
CA ALA A 295 -2.83 -5.22 27.11
C ALA A 295 -1.51 -5.06 26.36
N MET A 296 -1.54 -4.24 25.32
CA MET A 296 -0.33 -3.73 24.66
C MET A 296 0.55 -3.01 25.70
N HIS A 297 1.86 -3.17 25.62
CA HIS A 297 2.81 -2.55 26.54
C HIS A 297 3.94 -1.82 25.80
N ALA A 298 4.59 -0.87 26.48
CA ALA A 298 5.70 -0.14 25.91
C ALA A 298 6.92 -1.07 25.76
N GLY A 299 7.46 -1.15 24.54
CA GLY A 299 8.71 -1.83 24.24
C GLY A 299 9.90 -0.87 24.26
N ASP A 300 11.09 -1.38 23.96
CA ASP A 300 12.30 -0.59 23.83
C ASP A 300 12.21 0.37 22.63
N GLY A 301 12.58 1.63 22.82
CA GLY A 301 12.67 2.60 21.73
C GLY A 301 11.35 3.21 21.24
N ASN A 302 10.36 3.40 22.12
CA ASN A 302 9.05 4.03 21.81
C ASN A 302 8.15 3.22 20.85
N ARG A 303 8.44 1.91 20.63
CA ARG A 303 7.52 1.00 19.94
C ARG A 303 6.62 0.32 20.96
N SER A 304 5.33 0.32 20.71
CA SER A 304 4.39 -0.47 21.48
C SER A 304 4.42 -1.93 21.00
N ILE A 305 4.45 -2.85 21.94
CA ILE A 305 4.40 -4.30 21.68
C ILE A 305 3.00 -4.77 22.04
N GLU A 306 2.37 -5.52 21.15
CA GLU A 306 1.07 -6.13 21.33
C GLU A 306 1.06 -7.11 22.50
N GLY A 307 -0.07 -7.20 23.20
CA GLY A 307 -0.30 -8.24 24.20
C GLY A 307 -0.57 -9.57 23.52
N ILE A 308 0.21 -10.60 23.82
CA ILE A 308 0.07 -11.93 23.19
C ILE A 308 -0.45 -12.93 24.21
N SER A 309 -1.40 -13.77 23.77
CA SER A 309 -1.86 -14.95 24.50
C SER A 309 -1.89 -16.16 23.56
N ASN A 310 -1.40 -17.30 24.03
CA ASN A 310 -1.42 -18.55 23.28
C ASN A 310 -2.51 -19.45 23.83
N LEU A 311 -3.32 -20.01 22.93
CA LEU A 311 -4.41 -20.90 23.21
C LEU A 311 -4.17 -22.26 22.56
N ILE A 312 -4.41 -23.34 23.30
CA ILE A 312 -4.26 -24.71 22.82
C ILE A 312 -5.58 -25.43 23.04
N PHE A 313 -6.22 -25.85 21.96
CA PHE A 313 -7.48 -26.60 22.06
C PHE A 313 -7.26 -28.07 22.42
N VAL A 314 -8.27 -28.64 23.03
CA VAL A 314 -8.28 -30.09 23.29
C VAL A 314 -8.17 -30.84 21.95
N PRO A 315 -7.29 -31.87 21.84
CA PRO A 315 -7.15 -32.66 20.63
C PRO A 315 -8.48 -33.34 20.24
N PHE A 316 -8.72 -33.43 18.93
CA PHE A 316 -9.91 -34.06 18.36
C PHE A 316 -9.55 -35.02 17.21
N GLU A 317 -10.44 -35.99 16.92
CA GLU A 317 -10.22 -36.95 15.83
C GLU A 317 -10.56 -36.32 14.46
N LEU A 318 -9.64 -36.46 13.49
CA LEU A 318 -9.81 -36.08 12.09
C LEU A 318 -9.15 -37.11 11.17
N ALA A 319 -9.92 -38.09 10.77
CA ALA A 319 -9.47 -39.16 9.88
C ALA A 319 -9.49 -38.81 8.38
N THR A 320 -10.16 -37.70 8.01
CA THR A 320 -10.26 -37.18 6.63
C THR A 320 -9.65 -35.80 6.55
N SER A 321 -9.65 -35.17 5.37
CA SER A 321 -9.36 -33.73 5.28
C SER A 321 -10.48 -32.94 5.93
N GLY A 322 -10.12 -31.76 6.50
CA GLY A 322 -11.10 -30.88 7.08
C GLY A 322 -10.60 -29.43 7.08
N VAL A 323 -11.53 -28.49 7.12
CA VAL A 323 -11.26 -27.08 7.32
C VAL A 323 -11.42 -26.78 8.79
N VAL A 324 -10.35 -26.38 9.44
CA VAL A 324 -10.35 -25.87 10.82
C VAL A 324 -10.43 -24.36 10.75
N GLN A 325 -11.38 -23.77 11.47
CA GLN A 325 -11.54 -22.33 11.57
C GLN A 325 -11.65 -21.94 13.04
N ALA A 326 -10.85 -20.95 13.43
CA ALA A 326 -10.96 -20.28 14.71
C ALA A 326 -11.61 -18.91 14.50
N LYS A 327 -12.49 -18.53 15.45
CA LYS A 327 -13.22 -17.28 15.42
C LYS A 327 -13.30 -16.66 16.81
N ILE A 328 -12.91 -15.40 16.92
CA ILE A 328 -13.19 -14.56 18.10
C ILE A 328 -14.66 -14.16 18.01
N ILE A 329 -15.42 -14.32 19.11
CA ILE A 329 -16.88 -14.11 19.10
C ILE A 329 -17.23 -12.63 19.24
N GLU A 330 -16.49 -11.90 20.06
CA GLU A 330 -16.70 -10.47 20.22
C GLU A 330 -16.31 -9.75 18.93
N MET A 331 -17.20 -8.86 18.50
CA MET A 331 -16.94 -7.98 17.36
C MET A 331 -16.14 -6.76 17.82
N ASP A 332 -15.13 -6.40 17.06
CA ASP A 332 -14.34 -5.20 17.26
C ASP A 332 -14.30 -4.34 15.97
N ALA A 333 -13.28 -3.50 15.81
CA ALA A 333 -13.21 -2.57 14.70
C ALA A 333 -12.87 -3.24 13.35
N LEU A 334 -12.42 -4.52 13.34
CA LEU A 334 -11.96 -5.20 12.13
C LEU A 334 -12.40 -6.67 12.10
N ASP A 335 -13.50 -6.98 11.45
CA ASP A 335 -14.15 -8.30 11.52
C ASP A 335 -13.35 -9.46 10.92
N PHE A 336 -12.56 -9.24 9.86
CA PHE A 336 -11.96 -10.34 9.10
C PHE A 336 -10.68 -10.91 9.74
N ASP A 337 -10.01 -10.18 10.65
CA ASP A 337 -8.86 -10.68 11.39
C ASP A 337 -9.25 -11.42 12.69
N ASN A 338 -10.54 -11.36 13.02
CA ASN A 338 -11.19 -12.18 14.05
C ASN A 338 -11.39 -13.64 13.60
N VAL A 339 -11.12 -13.95 12.33
CA VAL A 339 -11.31 -15.29 11.77
C VAL A 339 -10.03 -15.75 11.10
N SER A 340 -9.55 -16.93 11.49
CA SER A 340 -8.40 -17.55 10.85
C SER A 340 -8.71 -19.00 10.52
N SER A 341 -8.34 -19.43 9.33
CA SER A 341 -8.69 -20.76 8.78
C SER A 341 -7.46 -21.52 8.31
N LEU A 342 -7.53 -22.82 8.42
CA LEU A 342 -6.49 -23.74 7.96
C LEU A 342 -7.11 -25.02 7.38
N VAL A 343 -6.62 -25.46 6.23
CA VAL A 343 -7.00 -26.76 5.66
C VAL A 343 -6.07 -27.83 6.19
N VAL A 344 -6.63 -28.81 6.91
CA VAL A 344 -5.90 -29.94 7.46
C VAL A 344 -6.05 -31.13 6.49
N PRO A 345 -4.95 -31.60 5.89
CA PRO A 345 -5.02 -32.76 4.99
C PRO A 345 -5.33 -34.05 5.76
N PRO A 346 -5.83 -35.11 5.10
CA PRO A 346 -6.04 -36.40 5.74
C PRO A 346 -4.71 -36.97 6.24
N PRO A 347 -4.73 -37.82 7.28
CA PRO A 347 -3.56 -38.56 7.69
C PRO A 347 -3.09 -39.41 6.52
N ARG A 348 -1.88 -39.21 6.06
CA ARG A 348 -1.32 -39.96 4.95
C ARG A 348 -0.24 -40.89 5.47
N GLU A 349 -0.47 -42.17 5.30
CA GLU A 349 0.56 -43.18 5.47
C GLU A 349 1.36 -43.28 4.18
N LEU A 350 2.68 -43.08 4.29
CA LEU A 350 3.55 -43.07 3.14
C LEU A 350 3.98 -44.46 2.71
N ARG A 351 4.05 -44.69 1.41
CA ARG A 351 4.68 -45.89 0.82
C ARG A 351 6.13 -45.54 0.49
N VAL A 352 7.07 -46.19 1.16
CA VAL A 352 8.50 -45.93 1.04
C VAL A 352 9.20 -47.10 0.40
N LEU A 353 9.98 -46.84 -0.64
CA LEU A 353 10.84 -47.79 -1.32
C LEU A 353 12.30 -47.54 -0.87
N VAL A 354 12.98 -48.60 -0.40
CA VAL A 354 14.35 -48.49 0.06
C VAL A 354 15.26 -49.36 -0.76
N ALA A 355 16.37 -48.81 -1.21
CA ALA A 355 17.47 -49.58 -1.78
C ALA A 355 18.78 -49.16 -1.08
N GLU A 356 19.43 -50.10 -0.42
CA GLU A 356 20.68 -49.82 0.25
C GLU A 356 21.76 -50.87 -0.05
N ASN A 357 23.00 -50.43 -0.11
CA ASN A 357 24.14 -51.29 -0.34
C ASN A 357 24.75 -51.69 1.01
N GLY A 358 24.89 -52.99 1.26
CA GLY A 358 25.51 -53.54 2.48
C GLY A 358 24.56 -53.64 3.68
N ALA A 359 24.94 -53.10 4.84
CA ALA A 359 24.19 -53.27 6.08
C ALA A 359 22.82 -52.52 6.05
N PRO A 360 21.72 -53.09 6.63
CA PRO A 360 20.37 -52.54 6.57
C PRO A 360 20.19 -51.39 7.59
N LEU A 361 20.97 -50.30 7.45
CA LEU A 361 20.95 -49.18 8.36
C LEU A 361 19.65 -48.34 8.19
N ILE A 362 19.33 -47.99 6.95
CA ILE A 362 18.19 -47.13 6.64
C ILE A 362 16.90 -47.90 6.84
N GLN A 363 16.87 -49.17 6.40
CA GLN A 363 15.74 -50.05 6.65
C GLN A 363 15.38 -50.09 8.14
N THR A 364 16.38 -50.32 9.02
CA THR A 364 16.17 -50.42 10.46
C THR A 364 15.63 -49.09 11.05
N ALA A 365 16.12 -47.95 10.56
CA ALA A 365 15.59 -46.67 10.99
C ALA A 365 14.13 -46.43 10.54
N LEU A 366 13.76 -46.89 9.34
CA LEU A 366 12.41 -46.73 8.79
C LEU A 366 11.39 -47.74 9.34
N GLU A 367 11.82 -48.92 9.80
CA GLU A 367 10.96 -49.89 10.47
C GLU A 367 10.35 -49.35 11.77
N GLY A 368 10.98 -48.35 12.38
CA GLY A 368 10.43 -47.61 13.53
C GLY A 368 9.35 -46.60 13.17
N LEU A 369 9.11 -46.30 11.89
CA LEU A 369 8.12 -45.35 11.44
C LEU A 369 6.81 -46.03 11.05
N GLN A 370 5.69 -45.39 11.30
CA GLN A 370 4.37 -45.83 10.82
C GLN A 370 4.24 -45.51 9.32
N LEU A 371 4.47 -46.50 8.47
CA LEU A 371 4.39 -46.38 7.02
C LEU A 371 3.27 -47.30 6.49
N ALA A 372 2.56 -46.87 5.43
CA ALA A 372 1.59 -47.74 4.73
C ALA A 372 2.28 -48.95 4.14
N GLN A 373 3.48 -48.78 3.62
CA GLN A 373 4.29 -49.82 3.04
C GLN A 373 5.77 -49.45 3.08
N LEU A 374 6.59 -50.31 3.60
CA LEU A 374 8.03 -50.28 3.45
C LEU A 374 8.45 -51.45 2.56
N LYS A 375 8.94 -51.15 1.35
CA LYS A 375 9.50 -52.16 0.45
C LYS A 375 11.00 -51.99 0.36
N VAL A 376 11.74 -53.03 0.68
CA VAL A 376 13.19 -53.07 0.56
C VAL A 376 13.58 -53.85 -0.66
N VAL A 377 14.43 -53.32 -1.50
CA VAL A 377 14.88 -53.92 -2.75
C VAL A 377 16.39 -53.85 -2.89
N SER A 378 16.97 -54.70 -3.70
CA SER A 378 18.39 -54.56 -4.07
C SER A 378 18.62 -53.35 -5.02
N PRO A 379 19.83 -52.81 -5.11
CA PRO A 379 20.15 -51.73 -6.06
C PRO A 379 19.77 -52.10 -7.52
N ASN A 380 20.02 -53.31 -7.94
CA ASN A 380 19.67 -53.79 -9.30
C ASN A 380 18.14 -53.86 -9.52
N GLU A 381 17.39 -54.29 -8.51
CA GLU A 381 15.93 -54.29 -8.57
C GLU A 381 15.35 -52.87 -8.62
N LEU A 382 15.93 -51.94 -7.86
CA LEU A 382 15.55 -50.53 -7.95
C LEU A 382 15.77 -49.98 -9.37
N GLU A 383 16.90 -50.29 -10.00
CA GLU A 383 17.18 -49.84 -11.35
C GLU A 383 16.16 -50.38 -12.36
N GLN A 384 15.78 -51.66 -12.25
CA GLN A 384 14.69 -52.23 -13.02
C GLN A 384 13.37 -51.49 -12.79
N MET A 385 12.97 -51.29 -11.54
CA MET A 385 11.75 -50.57 -11.18
C MET A 385 11.74 -49.12 -11.71
N VAL A 386 12.90 -48.48 -11.78
CA VAL A 386 13.06 -47.14 -12.38
C VAL A 386 12.85 -47.22 -13.89
N LEU A 387 13.39 -48.22 -14.56
CA LEU A 387 13.23 -48.41 -16.00
C LEU A 387 11.77 -48.76 -16.38
N GLU A 388 11.10 -49.54 -15.58
CA GLU A 388 9.70 -49.94 -15.75
C GLU A 388 8.71 -48.86 -15.33
N GLY A 389 9.18 -47.80 -14.63
CA GLY A 389 8.35 -46.72 -14.09
C GLY A 389 7.58 -47.10 -12.82
N THR A 390 7.74 -48.32 -12.30
CA THR A 390 7.03 -48.81 -11.09
C THR A 390 7.55 -48.13 -9.80
N ALA A 391 8.80 -47.60 -9.78
CA ALA A 391 9.31 -46.84 -8.65
C ALA A 391 8.49 -45.56 -8.35
N SER A 392 7.83 -45.01 -9.34
CA SER A 392 6.98 -43.80 -9.19
C SER A 392 5.67 -44.05 -8.42
N THR A 393 5.31 -45.32 -8.15
CA THR A 393 4.15 -45.65 -7.32
C THR A 393 4.39 -45.45 -5.82
N TYR A 394 5.65 -45.27 -5.41
CA TYR A 394 6.03 -44.99 -4.03
C TYR A 394 6.10 -43.48 -3.81
N ASP A 395 5.75 -43.06 -2.60
CA ASP A 395 5.71 -41.67 -2.23
C ASP A 395 7.12 -41.08 -2.05
N VAL A 396 8.03 -41.90 -1.50
CA VAL A 396 9.46 -41.55 -1.32
C VAL A 396 10.33 -42.77 -1.67
N VAL A 397 11.39 -42.53 -2.40
CA VAL A 397 12.45 -43.52 -2.67
C VAL A 397 13.69 -43.12 -1.87
N VAL A 398 14.17 -44.07 -1.05
CA VAL A 398 15.36 -43.87 -0.22
C VAL A 398 16.49 -44.71 -0.76
N THR A 399 17.67 -44.11 -0.97
CA THR A 399 18.85 -44.81 -1.46
C THR A 399 20.04 -44.58 -0.54
N ARG A 400 20.83 -45.59 -0.29
CA ARG A 400 22.12 -45.50 0.42
C ARG A 400 23.21 -46.20 -0.36
N ASP A 401 24.24 -45.41 -0.72
CA ASP A 401 25.38 -45.86 -1.53
C ASP A 401 24.95 -46.53 -2.83
N VAL A 402 23.88 -45.98 -3.46
CA VAL A 402 23.36 -46.46 -4.75
C VAL A 402 23.47 -45.31 -5.75
N SER A 403 24.12 -45.57 -6.87
CA SER A 403 24.20 -44.66 -8.00
C SER A 403 23.14 -45.01 -9.02
N LEU A 404 22.34 -44.00 -9.45
CA LEU A 404 21.30 -44.15 -10.43
C LEU A 404 21.70 -43.53 -11.78
N GLU A 405 21.52 -44.22 -12.87
CA GLU A 405 21.76 -43.66 -14.22
C GLU A 405 20.64 -42.72 -14.67
N LYS A 406 19.42 -42.98 -14.22
CA LYS A 406 18.23 -42.19 -14.51
C LYS A 406 17.45 -41.92 -13.24
N LEU A 407 16.93 -40.70 -13.13
CA LEU A 407 16.07 -40.29 -12.02
C LEU A 407 14.70 -39.89 -12.59
N PRO A 408 13.67 -40.75 -12.49
CA PRO A 408 12.30 -40.35 -12.88
C PRO A 408 11.75 -39.23 -12.01
N ARG A 409 10.63 -38.67 -12.40
CA ARG A 409 9.90 -37.71 -11.54
C ARG A 409 9.54 -38.41 -10.23
N GLY A 410 9.74 -37.75 -9.11
CA GLY A 410 9.49 -38.35 -7.80
C GLY A 410 10.26 -37.65 -6.70
N ARG A 411 10.25 -38.25 -5.53
CA ARG A 411 10.82 -37.72 -4.30
C ARG A 411 11.87 -38.70 -3.76
N TYR A 412 13.04 -38.19 -3.51
CA TYR A 412 14.20 -39.02 -3.20
C TYR A 412 14.93 -38.52 -1.97
N LEU A 413 15.26 -39.40 -1.06
CA LEU A 413 16.23 -39.21 0.00
C LEU A 413 17.45 -40.10 -0.32
N ALA A 414 18.57 -39.47 -0.65
CA ALA A 414 19.75 -40.21 -1.06
C ALA A 414 20.93 -39.95 -0.13
N PHE A 415 21.56 -41.02 0.32
CA PHE A 415 22.76 -41.01 1.13
C PHE A 415 23.94 -41.56 0.32
N GLY A 416 24.96 -40.72 0.07
CA GLY A 416 26.06 -41.12 -0.80
C GLY A 416 25.60 -41.43 -2.23
N GLY A 417 26.36 -42.26 -2.96
CA GLY A 417 26.06 -42.58 -4.34
C GLY A 417 26.13 -41.41 -5.29
N GLU A 418 25.84 -41.63 -6.57
CA GLU A 418 25.76 -40.57 -7.57
C GLU A 418 24.34 -40.36 -8.04
N MET A 419 23.89 -39.11 -8.08
CA MET A 419 22.57 -38.74 -8.57
C MET A 419 22.69 -38.07 -9.96
N PRO A 420 21.90 -38.48 -10.96
CA PRO A 420 21.96 -37.94 -12.31
C PRO A 420 21.24 -36.60 -12.41
N VAL A 421 21.61 -35.67 -11.53
CA VAL A 421 21.12 -34.29 -11.45
C VAL A 421 22.31 -33.34 -11.55
N PRO A 422 22.37 -32.40 -12.51
CA PRO A 422 23.52 -31.53 -12.71
C PRO A 422 23.93 -30.76 -11.45
N ALA A 423 22.96 -30.31 -10.64
CA ALA A 423 23.20 -29.59 -9.40
C ALA A 423 23.78 -30.44 -8.26
N LEU A 424 23.70 -31.79 -8.35
CA LEU A 424 24.20 -32.72 -7.36
C LEU A 424 25.38 -33.56 -7.87
N ARG A 425 26.02 -33.08 -8.93
CA ARG A 425 27.14 -33.80 -9.57
C ARG A 425 28.38 -33.77 -8.68
N ARG A 426 28.91 -34.96 -8.37
CA ARG A 426 30.19 -35.12 -7.69
C ARG A 426 31.32 -34.68 -8.62
N TYR A 427 32.26 -33.87 -8.09
CA TYR A 427 33.47 -33.51 -8.81
C TYR A 427 34.72 -34.22 -8.26
N ALA A 428 34.69 -34.61 -6.99
CA ALA A 428 35.76 -35.32 -6.33
C ALA A 428 35.28 -36.15 -5.14
N GLN A 429 36.08 -37.06 -4.66
CA GLN A 429 35.86 -37.67 -3.36
C GLN A 429 36.33 -36.70 -2.29
N GLY A 430 35.42 -36.37 -1.34
CA GLY A 430 35.70 -35.48 -0.22
C GLY A 430 36.43 -36.22 0.90
N GLU A 431 37.39 -35.55 1.49
CA GLU A 431 38.07 -36.00 2.72
C GLU A 431 37.15 -35.75 3.93
N GLY A 432 37.59 -36.24 5.10
CA GLY A 432 36.84 -36.10 6.35
C GLY A 432 36.54 -34.63 6.70
N GLN A 433 35.36 -34.36 7.24
CA GLN A 433 34.96 -33.03 7.63
C GLN A 433 34.06 -33.02 8.87
N VAL A 434 33.98 -31.84 9.49
CA VAL A 434 33.01 -31.49 10.53
C VAL A 434 31.94 -30.59 9.95
N MET A 435 30.75 -30.62 10.54
CA MET A 435 29.64 -29.75 10.11
C MET A 435 29.78 -28.38 10.75
N LEU A 436 29.48 -27.33 9.99
CA LEU A 436 29.70 -25.94 10.42
C LEU A 436 28.40 -25.18 10.64
N VAL A 437 27.56 -25.07 9.60
CA VAL A 437 26.35 -24.24 9.59
C VAL A 437 25.21 -25.02 8.98
N GLY A 438 24.09 -25.10 9.70
CA GLY A 438 22.85 -25.71 9.23
C GLY A 438 21.73 -24.69 9.15
N ARG A 439 20.78 -24.90 8.23
CA ARG A 439 19.53 -24.14 8.18
C ARG A 439 18.54 -24.69 9.20
N GLU A 440 18.63 -24.28 10.45
CA GLU A 440 17.80 -24.77 11.56
C GLU A 440 16.30 -24.57 11.31
N ASN A 441 15.91 -23.51 10.60
CA ASN A 441 14.53 -23.20 10.26
C ASN A 441 13.93 -24.12 9.16
N HIS A 442 14.76 -24.92 8.46
CA HIS A 442 14.25 -25.83 7.44
C HIS A 442 13.61 -27.05 8.10
N PRO A 443 12.38 -27.49 7.69
CA PRO A 443 11.65 -28.59 8.32
C PRO A 443 12.46 -29.87 8.48
N VAL A 444 13.32 -30.18 7.51
CA VAL A 444 14.19 -31.37 7.52
C VAL A 444 15.24 -31.31 8.63
N MET A 445 15.67 -30.13 9.03
CA MET A 445 16.72 -29.90 10.02
C MET A 445 16.17 -29.73 11.44
N ARG A 446 14.88 -29.80 11.64
CA ARG A 446 14.24 -29.66 12.95
C ARG A 446 14.73 -30.74 13.93
N PHE A 447 15.23 -30.36 15.10
CA PHE A 447 15.84 -31.21 16.13
C PHE A 447 17.11 -31.96 15.70
N VAL A 448 17.72 -31.60 14.56
CA VAL A 448 19.00 -32.14 14.12
C VAL A 448 20.14 -31.31 14.72
N ARG A 449 20.89 -31.92 15.65
CA ARG A 449 22.14 -31.33 16.14
C ARG A 449 23.25 -31.77 15.20
N PHE A 450 23.77 -30.86 14.43
CA PHE A 450 24.74 -31.13 13.36
C PHE A 450 26.19 -30.92 13.80
N GLU A 451 26.43 -30.16 14.86
CA GLU A 451 27.80 -29.84 15.38
C GLU A 451 28.53 -31.09 15.84
N GLU A 452 27.83 -32.13 16.24
CA GLU A 452 28.40 -33.39 16.69
C GLU A 452 28.70 -34.36 15.54
N ILE A 453 28.28 -34.04 14.29
CA ILE A 453 28.41 -34.93 13.13
C ILE A 453 29.83 -34.80 12.54
N ILE A 454 30.52 -35.91 12.42
CA ILE A 454 31.81 -36.01 11.77
C ILE A 454 31.74 -37.07 10.67
N ALA A 455 31.95 -36.65 9.42
CA ALA A 455 32.04 -37.56 8.29
C ALA A 455 33.52 -37.84 7.97
N THR A 456 33.89 -39.13 7.76
CA THR A 456 35.24 -39.52 7.40
C THR A 456 35.54 -39.40 5.92
N LYS A 457 34.53 -39.53 5.07
CA LYS A 457 34.58 -39.32 3.62
C LYS A 457 33.22 -38.94 3.10
N GLY A 458 33.18 -38.42 1.89
CA GLY A 458 31.93 -38.07 1.20
C GLY A 458 32.13 -37.64 -0.25
N ASN A 459 31.10 -37.17 -0.85
CA ASN A 459 31.07 -36.66 -2.22
C ASN A 459 31.18 -35.15 -2.21
N ALA A 460 32.31 -34.61 -2.69
CA ALA A 460 32.45 -33.18 -2.84
C ALA A 460 31.60 -32.72 -4.04
N ILE A 461 30.60 -31.88 -3.76
CA ILE A 461 29.63 -31.36 -4.74
C ILE A 461 29.85 -29.89 -4.91
N VAL A 462 29.87 -29.42 -6.16
CA VAL A 462 29.78 -28.00 -6.47
C VAL A 462 28.33 -27.68 -6.74
N SER A 463 27.70 -26.93 -5.86
CA SER A 463 26.35 -26.42 -6.08
C SER A 463 26.35 -25.45 -7.27
N THR A 464 25.90 -25.94 -8.43
CA THR A 464 25.77 -25.13 -9.65
C THR A 464 24.31 -24.74 -9.83
N GLY A 465 23.78 -23.83 -9.04
CA GLY A 465 22.43 -23.30 -9.21
C GLY A 465 21.29 -24.34 -9.19
N GLY A 466 20.26 -24.14 -8.40
CA GLY A 466 19.10 -25.01 -8.32
C GLY A 466 19.12 -26.05 -7.19
N ALA A 467 20.20 -26.19 -6.43
CA ALA A 467 20.24 -26.94 -5.17
C ALA A 467 20.48 -25.98 -4.00
N GLU A 468 19.64 -26.09 -3.00
CA GLU A 468 19.76 -25.38 -1.75
C GLU A 468 20.62 -26.16 -0.77
N VAL A 469 21.61 -25.51 -0.14
CA VAL A 469 22.45 -26.15 0.88
C VAL A 469 21.73 -26.05 2.22
N LEU A 470 21.42 -27.21 2.81
CA LEU A 470 20.78 -27.32 4.14
C LEU A 470 21.81 -27.45 5.27
N LEU A 471 22.95 -28.06 5.00
CA LEU A 471 24.05 -28.23 5.95
C LEU A 471 25.41 -28.06 5.26
N GLU A 472 26.17 -27.08 5.72
CA GLU A 472 27.54 -26.84 5.27
C GLU A 472 28.54 -27.62 6.11
N GLY A 473 29.48 -28.27 5.44
CA GLY A 473 30.63 -28.86 6.07
C GLY A 473 31.87 -27.97 5.91
N SER A 474 32.97 -28.33 6.61
CA SER A 474 34.20 -27.57 6.56
C SER A 474 34.91 -27.56 5.19
N SER A 475 34.56 -28.49 4.30
CA SER A 475 35.23 -28.68 3.00
C SER A 475 34.27 -28.80 1.83
N TRP A 476 33.09 -29.32 2.04
CA TRP A 476 32.07 -29.50 1.01
C TRP A 476 30.64 -29.52 1.63
N PRO A 477 29.59 -29.15 0.88
CA PRO A 477 28.20 -29.17 1.36
C PRO A 477 27.79 -30.58 1.77
N ALA A 478 27.29 -30.74 2.99
CA ALA A 478 26.96 -32.05 3.56
C ALA A 478 25.52 -32.51 3.25
N ILE A 479 24.54 -31.60 3.26
CA ILE A 479 23.16 -31.89 2.92
C ILE A 479 22.65 -30.83 1.97
N LEU A 480 22.07 -31.26 0.86
CA LEU A 480 21.51 -30.40 -0.18
C LEU A 480 20.05 -30.80 -0.48
N HIS A 481 19.24 -29.83 -0.82
CA HIS A 481 17.89 -30.03 -1.33
C HIS A 481 17.80 -29.51 -2.77
N TYR A 482 17.54 -30.40 -3.70
CA TYR A 482 17.27 -30.06 -5.09
C TYR A 482 15.78 -30.14 -5.37
N ARG A 483 15.24 -29.12 -6.03
CA ARG A 483 13.88 -29.11 -6.53
C ARG A 483 13.88 -28.63 -7.98
N GLY A 484 13.43 -29.48 -8.90
CA GLY A 484 13.37 -29.14 -10.32
C GLY A 484 12.84 -30.28 -11.16
N GLU A 485 12.25 -29.95 -12.31
CA GLU A 485 11.73 -30.92 -13.31
C GLU A 485 10.77 -31.99 -12.77
N GLY A 486 10.00 -31.69 -11.71
CA GLY A 486 9.12 -32.63 -11.05
C GLY A 486 9.85 -33.63 -10.11
N ARG A 487 11.07 -33.30 -9.73
CA ARG A 487 11.87 -34.03 -8.76
C ARG A 487 12.12 -33.21 -7.51
N SER A 488 12.10 -33.85 -6.35
CA SER A 488 12.55 -33.27 -5.08
C SER A 488 13.55 -34.26 -4.48
N VAL A 489 14.79 -33.84 -4.29
CA VAL A 489 15.87 -34.70 -3.83
C VAL A 489 16.53 -34.09 -2.60
N ILE A 490 16.44 -34.74 -1.45
CA ILE A 490 17.31 -34.45 -0.32
C ILE A 490 18.52 -35.37 -0.48
N TYR A 491 19.66 -34.75 -0.68
CA TYR A 491 20.93 -35.46 -0.90
C TYR A 491 21.88 -35.24 0.27
N VAL A 492 22.23 -36.31 0.95
CA VAL A 492 23.28 -36.36 1.97
C VAL A 492 24.56 -36.79 1.26
N ALA A 493 25.56 -35.92 1.19
CA ALA A 493 26.75 -36.10 0.39
C ALA A 493 27.72 -37.16 0.93
N PHE A 494 27.35 -37.91 1.96
CA PHE A 494 28.14 -38.97 2.54
C PHE A 494 27.29 -40.19 2.91
N ASP A 495 27.91 -41.37 2.97
CA ASP A 495 27.27 -42.55 3.55
C ASP A 495 27.25 -42.38 5.07
N PRO A 496 26.10 -42.53 5.75
CA PRO A 496 26.04 -42.47 7.22
C PRO A 496 26.99 -43.43 7.91
N ILE A 497 27.31 -44.57 7.33
CA ILE A 497 28.32 -45.52 7.89
C ILE A 497 29.71 -44.95 7.91
N GLU A 498 30.03 -44.03 7.01
CA GLU A 498 31.32 -43.29 6.99
C GLU A 498 31.26 -42.05 7.89
N SER A 499 30.42 -42.07 8.95
CA SER A 499 30.28 -41.02 9.94
C SER A 499 29.89 -41.59 11.31
N ASN A 500 29.93 -40.72 12.32
CA ASN A 500 29.39 -41.04 13.64
C ASN A 500 27.88 -40.80 13.76
N TRP A 501 27.21 -40.29 12.70
CA TRP A 501 25.83 -39.85 12.77
C TRP A 501 24.79 -40.94 13.16
N PRO A 502 24.87 -42.20 12.71
CA PRO A 502 23.95 -43.24 13.14
C PRO A 502 23.91 -43.50 14.65
N TYR A 503 24.99 -43.09 15.38
CA TYR A 503 25.07 -43.23 16.83
C TYR A 503 24.49 -42.01 17.58
N LEU A 504 24.12 -40.93 16.85
CA LEU A 504 23.56 -39.73 17.41
C LEU A 504 22.04 -39.75 17.34
N ARG A 505 21.38 -39.19 18.33
CA ARG A 505 19.90 -39.07 18.37
C ARG A 505 19.35 -38.27 17.21
N SER A 506 20.10 -37.37 16.64
CA SER A 506 19.69 -36.54 15.51
C SER A 506 19.49 -37.32 14.22
N PHE A 507 20.07 -38.53 14.06
CA PHE A 507 19.92 -39.33 12.84
C PHE A 507 18.47 -39.81 12.57
N PRO A 508 17.80 -40.51 13.52
CA PRO A 508 16.41 -40.87 13.32
C PRO A 508 15.48 -39.66 13.16
N PHE A 509 15.72 -38.55 13.85
CA PHE A 509 14.94 -37.34 13.63
C PHE A 509 15.09 -36.79 12.21
N PHE A 510 16.31 -36.77 11.68
CA PHE A 510 16.52 -36.35 10.30
C PHE A 510 15.80 -37.26 9.30
N ILE A 511 15.89 -38.57 9.45
CA ILE A 511 15.21 -39.52 8.56
C ILE A 511 13.69 -39.30 8.60
N TYR A 512 13.13 -39.18 9.80
CA TYR A 512 11.71 -38.89 9.97
C TYR A 512 11.32 -37.60 9.27
N ASN A 513 12.01 -36.51 9.56
CA ASN A 513 11.75 -35.21 9.00
C ASN A 513 11.89 -35.19 7.46
N ALA A 514 12.91 -35.86 6.93
CA ALA A 514 13.14 -35.93 5.48
C ALA A 514 12.06 -36.72 4.77
N ILE A 515 11.63 -37.86 5.33
CA ILE A 515 10.54 -38.67 4.76
C ILE A 515 9.20 -37.92 4.83
N ASP A 516 8.91 -37.30 5.97
CA ASP A 516 7.69 -36.52 6.15
C ASP A 516 7.66 -35.32 5.19
N PHE A 517 8.75 -34.55 5.13
CA PHE A 517 8.88 -33.43 4.22
C PHE A 517 8.74 -33.82 2.75
N LEU A 518 9.45 -34.86 2.31
CA LEU A 518 9.35 -35.38 0.95
C LEU A 518 7.96 -35.92 0.66
N GLY A 519 7.41 -36.70 1.58
CA GLY A 519 6.09 -37.32 1.44
C GLY A 519 4.97 -36.30 1.30
N ARG A 520 5.06 -35.18 2.00
CA ARG A 520 4.07 -34.07 1.96
C ARG A 520 4.31 -33.08 0.84
N SER A 521 5.52 -32.96 0.28
CA SER A 521 5.90 -31.93 -0.70
C SER A 521 5.13 -31.95 -2.04
N GLY A 522 4.13 -32.84 -2.20
CA GLY A 522 3.18 -32.78 -3.30
C GLY A 522 1.88 -32.06 -2.98
N ASP A 523 1.61 -31.80 -1.69
CA ASP A 523 0.39 -31.17 -1.19
C ASP A 523 0.66 -29.77 -0.64
N VAL A 524 1.55 -29.02 -1.29
CA VAL A 524 2.02 -27.68 -0.84
C VAL A 524 0.90 -26.66 -0.61
N LEU A 525 -0.28 -26.89 -1.15
CA LEU A 525 -1.45 -26.02 -0.94
C LEU A 525 -2.27 -26.37 0.32
N ALA A 526 -1.89 -27.36 1.11
CA ALA A 526 -2.81 -27.92 2.10
C ALA A 526 -2.44 -27.70 3.57
N THR A 527 -1.24 -27.27 3.91
CA THR A 527 -0.77 -27.25 5.31
C THR A 527 -0.32 -25.89 5.83
N THR A 528 -0.13 -24.93 4.96
CA THR A 528 0.19 -23.55 5.34
C THR A 528 -0.89 -22.66 4.73
N PRO A 529 -1.60 -21.86 5.54
CA PRO A 529 -2.49 -20.87 4.96
C PRO A 529 -1.66 -19.93 4.11
N LEU A 530 -2.25 -19.47 3.01
CA LEU A 530 -1.65 -18.41 2.20
C LEU A 530 -1.93 -17.07 2.85
N ASP A 531 -1.02 -16.15 2.64
CA ASP A 531 -1.25 -14.75 3.00
C ASP A 531 -1.95 -14.02 1.83
N VAL A 532 -2.72 -12.99 2.16
CA VAL A 532 -3.23 -12.04 1.16
C VAL A 532 -2.04 -11.43 0.45
N SER A 533 -2.15 -11.11 -0.83
CA SER A 533 -1.10 -10.71 -1.77
C SER A 533 -0.31 -11.85 -2.41
N GLU A 534 -0.31 -13.04 -1.87
CA GLU A 534 0.25 -14.20 -2.55
C GLU A 534 -0.60 -14.63 -3.75
N ALA A 535 -0.06 -15.56 -4.53
CA ALA A 535 -0.80 -16.16 -5.63
C ALA A 535 -1.13 -17.62 -5.32
N ILE A 536 -2.35 -18.04 -5.63
CA ILE A 536 -2.71 -19.45 -5.63
C ILE A 536 -2.04 -20.13 -6.83
N VAL A 537 -1.07 -20.98 -6.55
CA VAL A 537 -0.40 -21.80 -7.56
C VAL A 537 -0.85 -23.24 -7.36
N GLY A 538 -1.51 -23.83 -8.36
CA GLY A 538 -2.04 -25.18 -8.26
C GLY A 538 -1.74 -26.03 -9.48
N ALA A 539 -2.03 -27.33 -9.33
CA ALA A 539 -1.98 -28.28 -10.42
C ALA A 539 -3.26 -29.10 -10.44
N VAL A 540 -3.78 -29.33 -11.63
CA VAL A 540 -4.97 -30.15 -11.89
C VAL A 540 -4.63 -31.29 -12.85
N PRO A 541 -5.47 -32.33 -12.99
CA PRO A 541 -5.23 -33.43 -13.93
C PRO A 541 -5.02 -32.91 -15.35
N ILE A 542 -4.16 -33.63 -16.10
CA ILE A 542 -3.88 -33.29 -17.50
C ILE A 542 -5.18 -33.47 -18.31
N GLY A 543 -5.52 -32.43 -19.09
CA GLY A 543 -6.76 -32.40 -19.89
C GLY A 543 -7.79 -31.38 -19.38
N VAL A 544 -7.58 -30.81 -18.20
CA VAL A 544 -8.37 -29.70 -17.70
C VAL A 544 -7.81 -28.39 -18.31
N ASN A 545 -8.65 -27.64 -19.01
CA ASN A 545 -8.24 -26.40 -19.69
C ASN A 545 -8.45 -25.14 -18.86
N SER A 546 -9.34 -25.18 -17.88
CA SER A 546 -9.60 -24.05 -16.98
C SER A 546 -10.11 -24.52 -15.62
N VAL A 547 -9.85 -23.71 -14.61
CA VAL A 547 -10.39 -23.84 -13.25
C VAL A 547 -11.26 -22.64 -12.94
N LYS A 548 -12.26 -22.83 -12.08
CA LYS A 548 -13.03 -21.73 -11.49
C LYS A 548 -12.52 -21.52 -10.07
N ILE A 549 -12.25 -20.28 -9.71
CA ILE A 549 -11.88 -19.91 -8.35
C ILE A 549 -12.98 -19.03 -7.81
N MET A 550 -13.60 -19.47 -6.73
CA MET A 550 -14.62 -18.72 -6.01
C MET A 550 -13.99 -18.05 -4.79
N GLU A 551 -14.08 -16.72 -4.73
CA GLU A 551 -13.64 -15.91 -3.60
C GLU A 551 -14.63 -15.97 -2.44
N PRO A 552 -14.23 -15.59 -1.22
CA PRO A 552 -15.11 -15.57 -0.04
C PRO A 552 -16.37 -14.71 -0.19
N ASP A 553 -16.33 -13.66 -1.03
CA ASP A 553 -17.48 -12.79 -1.35
C ASP A 553 -18.44 -13.38 -2.42
N GLY A 554 -18.14 -14.58 -2.92
CA GLY A 554 -18.91 -15.25 -3.96
C GLY A 554 -18.53 -14.87 -5.40
N THR A 555 -17.52 -14.03 -5.59
CA THR A 555 -17.01 -13.68 -6.92
C THR A 555 -16.31 -14.90 -7.55
N ILE A 556 -16.61 -15.18 -8.83
CA ILE A 556 -16.05 -16.34 -9.55
C ILE A 556 -15.10 -15.87 -10.65
N HIS A 557 -13.88 -16.38 -10.62
CA HIS A 557 -12.86 -16.16 -11.64
C HIS A 557 -12.58 -17.43 -12.43
N GLN A 558 -12.52 -17.31 -13.77
CA GLN A 558 -12.11 -18.41 -14.62
C GLN A 558 -10.64 -18.25 -15.02
N VAL A 559 -9.81 -19.23 -14.64
CA VAL A 559 -8.36 -19.21 -14.83
C VAL A 559 -7.96 -20.31 -15.80
N LEU A 560 -7.12 -19.96 -16.78
CA LEU A 560 -6.61 -20.93 -17.75
C LEU A 560 -5.51 -21.79 -17.13
N VAL A 561 -5.51 -23.06 -17.52
CA VAL A 561 -4.51 -24.05 -17.11
C VAL A 561 -3.51 -24.24 -18.24
N ASP A 562 -2.23 -24.30 -17.92
CA ASP A 562 -1.17 -24.53 -18.90
C ASP A 562 -1.12 -25.99 -19.38
N ALA A 563 -0.30 -26.26 -20.41
CA ALA A 563 -0.15 -27.62 -20.98
C ALA A 563 0.43 -28.63 -19.98
N SER A 564 1.01 -28.20 -18.87
CA SER A 564 1.52 -29.07 -17.78
C SER A 564 0.50 -29.33 -16.68
N GLY A 565 -0.72 -28.81 -16.82
CA GLY A 565 -1.77 -28.91 -15.81
C GLY A 565 -1.63 -27.93 -14.65
N ARG A 566 -0.85 -26.85 -14.80
CA ARG A 566 -0.65 -25.84 -13.78
C ARG A 566 -1.46 -24.60 -14.05
N PHE A 567 -1.86 -23.93 -12.98
CA PHE A 567 -2.48 -22.61 -13.05
C PHE A 567 -1.89 -21.71 -11.96
N THR A 568 -1.98 -20.41 -12.19
CA THR A 568 -1.61 -19.36 -11.23
C THR A 568 -2.70 -18.30 -11.24
N TRP A 569 -3.18 -17.93 -10.08
CA TRP A 569 -4.17 -16.87 -9.91
C TRP A 569 -3.80 -16.00 -8.71
N GLY A 570 -3.83 -14.70 -8.88
CA GLY A 570 -3.49 -13.72 -7.87
C GLY A 570 -3.06 -12.38 -8.49
N PRO A 571 -2.68 -11.42 -7.66
CA PRO A 571 -2.61 -11.51 -6.21
C PRO A 571 -3.98 -11.65 -5.55
N ILE A 572 -4.04 -12.41 -4.45
CA ILE A 572 -5.25 -12.61 -3.66
C ILE A 572 -5.55 -11.30 -2.92
N ARG A 573 -6.83 -10.89 -2.91
CA ARG A 573 -7.25 -9.64 -2.29
C ARG A 573 -8.01 -9.79 -0.98
N LEU A 574 -8.71 -10.89 -0.81
CA LEU A 574 -9.59 -11.15 0.33
C LEU A 574 -9.08 -12.32 1.15
N SER A 575 -9.05 -12.20 2.48
CA SER A 575 -8.86 -13.32 3.39
C SER A 575 -10.12 -14.17 3.47
N GLY A 576 -9.97 -15.44 3.78
CA GLY A 576 -11.07 -16.39 3.89
C GLY A 576 -10.84 -17.66 3.07
N MET A 577 -11.87 -18.40 2.82
CA MET A 577 -11.80 -19.66 2.08
C MET A 577 -12.05 -19.42 0.59
N HIS A 578 -11.10 -19.86 -0.23
CA HIS A 578 -11.19 -19.87 -1.68
C HIS A 578 -11.45 -21.27 -2.18
N GLU A 579 -12.48 -21.46 -2.98
CA GLU A 579 -12.80 -22.75 -3.57
C GLU A 579 -12.35 -22.82 -5.03
N ILE A 580 -11.58 -23.84 -5.37
CA ILE A 580 -11.06 -24.09 -6.70
C ILE A 580 -11.80 -25.28 -7.27
N GLU A 581 -12.64 -25.07 -8.27
CA GLU A 581 -13.44 -26.10 -8.95
C GLU A 581 -12.90 -26.36 -10.36
N TRP A 582 -12.87 -27.64 -10.79
CA TRP A 582 -12.54 -28.03 -12.17
C TRP A 582 -13.52 -29.04 -12.75
N ALA A 583 -13.37 -29.33 -14.04
CA ALA A 583 -14.38 -29.90 -14.93
C ALA A 583 -15.14 -31.16 -14.45
N ASP A 584 -14.70 -31.89 -13.45
CA ASP A 584 -15.35 -33.12 -12.97
C ASP A 584 -16.19 -32.90 -11.71
N GLY A 585 -16.43 -31.62 -11.33
CA GLY A 585 -17.07 -31.30 -10.05
C GLY A 585 -16.16 -31.55 -8.85
N ALA A 586 -14.88 -31.82 -9.09
CA ALA A 586 -13.89 -31.89 -8.03
C ALA A 586 -13.52 -30.45 -7.60
N SER A 587 -13.49 -30.23 -6.29
CA SER A 587 -13.08 -28.94 -5.73
C SER A 587 -11.97 -29.11 -4.70
N LYS A 588 -11.21 -28.02 -4.49
CA LYS A 588 -10.20 -27.89 -3.46
C LYS A 588 -10.37 -26.57 -2.76
N ILE A 589 -10.31 -26.58 -1.44
CA ILE A 589 -10.38 -25.37 -0.63
C ILE A 589 -8.96 -24.94 -0.28
N VAL A 590 -8.72 -23.64 -0.36
CA VAL A 590 -7.49 -22.97 0.07
C VAL A 590 -7.87 -21.93 1.11
N ALA A 591 -7.22 -21.97 2.26
CA ALA A 591 -7.39 -20.98 3.30
C ALA A 591 -6.38 -19.84 3.10
N VAL A 592 -6.87 -18.62 3.18
CA VAL A 592 -6.09 -17.39 3.07
C VAL A 592 -6.36 -16.55 4.32
N ASN A 593 -5.34 -16.18 5.05
CA ASN A 593 -5.47 -15.38 6.25
C ASN A 593 -4.98 -13.95 6.02
N ALA A 594 -5.49 -13.01 6.81
CA ALA A 594 -5.05 -11.63 6.79
C ALA A 594 -3.66 -11.49 7.44
N PRO A 595 -2.81 -10.57 6.99
CA PRO A 595 -1.54 -10.29 7.64
C PRO A 595 -1.78 -9.64 9.01
N SER A 596 -1.18 -10.19 10.06
CA SER A 596 -1.35 -9.71 11.43
C SER A 596 -0.81 -8.29 11.67
N GLU A 597 0.08 -7.81 10.79
CA GLU A 597 0.64 -6.45 10.86
C GLU A 597 -0.43 -5.36 10.66
N GLU A 598 -1.46 -5.65 9.87
CA GLU A 598 -2.57 -4.75 9.56
C GLU A 598 -3.64 -4.69 10.68
N SER A 599 -3.57 -5.59 11.65
CA SER A 599 -4.48 -5.59 12.81
C SER A 599 -4.18 -4.47 13.82
N ARG A 600 -3.06 -3.76 13.66
CA ARG A 600 -2.75 -2.58 14.45
C ARG A 600 -3.49 -1.37 13.92
N LEU A 601 -4.60 -1.02 14.54
CA LEU A 601 -5.50 0.03 14.07
C LEU A 601 -5.23 1.43 14.62
N SER A 602 -4.27 1.59 15.53
CA SER A 602 -3.92 2.93 16.06
C SER A 602 -3.35 3.80 14.95
N SER A 603 -4.13 4.78 14.50
CA SER A 603 -3.72 5.74 13.48
C SER A 603 -2.58 6.64 13.97
N LEU A 604 -1.60 6.89 13.12
CA LEU A 604 -0.41 7.67 13.45
C LEU A 604 -0.65 9.16 13.20
N LEU A 605 -0.33 10.00 14.21
CA LEU A 605 -0.39 11.47 14.11
C LEU A 605 0.69 12.06 13.19
N GLY A 606 1.61 11.26 12.73
CA GLY A 606 2.67 11.65 11.81
C GLY A 606 3.40 10.42 11.31
N VAL A 607 4.00 10.55 10.13
CA VAL A 607 4.70 9.49 9.44
C VAL A 607 6.16 9.87 9.22
N GLN A 608 7.06 8.91 9.36
CA GLN A 608 8.49 9.12 9.15
C GLN A 608 8.90 8.58 7.77
N ILE A 609 9.39 9.46 6.91
CA ILE A 609 9.94 9.08 5.59
C ILE A 609 11.43 9.40 5.60
N GLY A 610 12.27 8.37 5.66
CA GLY A 610 13.71 8.53 5.81
C GLY A 610 14.06 9.34 7.07
N ALA A 611 14.70 10.50 6.90
CA ALA A 611 15.05 11.41 7.98
C ALA A 611 14.00 12.49 8.27
N SER A 612 12.90 12.53 7.51
CA SER A 612 11.87 13.59 7.62
C SER A 612 10.68 13.09 8.42
N ASP A 613 10.32 13.82 9.48
CA ASP A 613 9.10 13.60 10.27
C ASP A 613 7.99 14.49 9.69
N ILE A 614 6.94 13.87 9.14
CA ILE A 614 5.80 14.54 8.53
C ILE A 614 4.60 14.32 9.43
N ARG A 615 4.16 15.39 10.08
CA ARG A 615 2.96 15.36 10.90
C ARG A 615 1.71 15.47 10.04
N ALA A 616 0.62 14.87 10.51
CA ALA A 616 -0.68 15.00 9.89
C ALA A 616 -1.01 16.48 9.65
N SER A 617 -1.47 16.77 8.46
CA SER A 617 -1.67 18.14 8.02
C SER A 617 -2.90 18.77 8.68
N GLU A 618 -2.72 19.39 9.85
CA GLU A 618 -3.63 20.49 10.27
C GLU A 618 -3.35 21.79 9.52
N ARG A 619 -2.40 21.80 8.60
CA ARG A 619 -1.97 23.01 7.90
C ARG A 619 -2.98 23.37 6.83
N ARG A 620 -3.91 24.23 7.22
CA ARG A 620 -4.44 25.26 6.34
C ARG A 620 -3.25 26.06 5.82
N THR A 621 -2.77 25.77 4.63
CA THR A 621 -1.85 26.66 3.94
C THR A 621 -2.59 27.95 3.70
N SER A 622 -2.41 28.94 4.58
CA SER A 622 -2.98 30.27 4.40
C SER A 622 -2.36 30.88 3.15
N SER A 623 -3.05 30.85 2.05
CA SER A 623 -2.73 31.64 0.88
C SER A 623 -3.44 32.98 0.98
N PHE A 624 -2.84 34.01 0.41
CA PHE A 624 -3.39 35.34 0.44
C PHE A 624 -4.14 35.62 -0.85
N ILE A 625 -5.48 35.74 -0.77
CA ILE A 625 -6.30 36.17 -1.90
C ILE A 625 -6.06 37.66 -2.13
N GLN A 626 -5.58 38.03 -3.31
CA GLN A 626 -5.32 39.40 -3.69
C GLN A 626 -6.62 40.11 -4.10
N LEU A 627 -6.99 41.19 -3.41
CA LEU A 627 -8.20 41.97 -3.67
C LEU A 627 -8.01 43.15 -4.64
N TRP A 628 -6.78 43.41 -5.10
CA TRP A 628 -6.51 44.52 -6.00
C TRP A 628 -7.25 44.50 -7.34
N PRO A 629 -7.54 43.30 -7.99
CA PRO A 629 -8.29 43.29 -9.24
C PRO A 629 -9.73 43.80 -9.07
N TRP A 630 -10.36 43.50 -7.94
CA TRP A 630 -11.69 43.99 -7.60
C TRP A 630 -11.70 45.52 -7.34
N ALA A 631 -10.64 46.01 -6.71
CA ALA A 631 -10.48 47.44 -6.52
C ALA A 631 -10.31 48.19 -7.86
N ILE A 632 -9.57 47.63 -8.83
CA ILE A 632 -9.46 48.20 -10.18
C ILE A 632 -10.79 48.16 -10.92
N GLY A 633 -11.54 47.02 -10.80
CA GLY A 633 -12.90 46.93 -11.36
C GLY A 633 -13.84 48.02 -10.83
N ALA A 634 -13.76 48.29 -9.53
CA ALA A 634 -14.52 49.38 -8.90
C ALA A 634 -14.09 50.76 -9.41
N VAL A 635 -12.77 51.00 -9.63
CA VAL A 635 -12.29 52.23 -10.26
C VAL A 635 -12.89 52.46 -11.64
N LEU A 636 -12.88 51.43 -12.49
CA LEU A 636 -13.46 51.49 -13.83
C LEU A 636 -14.98 51.81 -13.79
N ALA A 637 -15.69 51.19 -12.86
CA ALA A 637 -17.13 51.48 -12.68
C ALA A 637 -17.36 52.95 -12.26
N VAL A 638 -16.58 53.47 -11.34
CA VAL A 638 -16.64 54.87 -10.89
C VAL A 638 -16.34 55.84 -12.03
N LEU A 639 -15.31 55.55 -12.84
CA LEU A 639 -14.95 56.35 -14.02
C LEU A 639 -16.07 56.37 -15.10
N LEU A 640 -16.74 55.24 -15.34
CA LEU A 640 -17.88 55.16 -16.23
C LEU A 640 -19.07 56.02 -15.73
N ILE A 641 -19.32 56.02 -14.42
CA ILE A 641 -20.36 56.85 -13.79
C ILE A 641 -19.97 58.33 -13.93
N GLU A 642 -18.69 58.68 -13.65
CA GLU A 642 -18.20 60.03 -13.82
C GLU A 642 -18.38 60.52 -15.27
N TRP A 643 -17.98 59.70 -16.25
CA TRP A 643 -18.12 60.02 -17.67
C TRP A 643 -19.60 60.26 -18.05
N ARG A 644 -20.51 59.42 -17.56
CA ARG A 644 -21.95 59.57 -17.83
C ARG A 644 -22.51 60.87 -17.21
N ILE A 645 -22.11 61.19 -15.99
CA ILE A 645 -22.52 62.45 -15.32
C ILE A 645 -21.94 63.66 -16.03
N TYR A 646 -20.70 63.59 -16.47
CA TYR A 646 -20.04 64.66 -17.23
C TYR A 646 -20.77 64.92 -18.56
N GLN A 647 -21.05 63.86 -19.32
CA GLN A 647 -21.80 63.99 -20.60
C GLN A 647 -23.18 64.61 -20.42
N ARG A 648 -23.93 64.18 -19.40
CA ARG A 648 -25.26 64.79 -19.12
C ARG A 648 -25.16 66.28 -18.80
N LYS A 649 -24.15 66.74 -18.11
CA LYS A 649 -23.92 68.17 -17.83
C LYS A 649 -23.56 68.96 -19.08
N VAL A 650 -22.77 68.38 -19.97
CA VAL A 650 -22.35 69.02 -21.24
C VAL A 650 -23.51 69.12 -22.20
N LEU A 651 -24.29 68.07 -22.35
CA LEU A 651 -25.50 68.04 -23.21
C LEU A 651 -26.60 69.00 -22.69
N GLY A 652 -26.83 69.03 -21.38
CA GLY A 652 -27.80 69.95 -20.77
C GLY A 652 -27.41 71.42 -20.86
N SER A 653 -26.10 71.74 -20.91
CA SER A 653 -25.59 73.10 -21.15
C SER A 653 -25.72 73.51 -22.64
N ARG A 654 -25.56 72.56 -23.59
CA ARG A 654 -25.79 72.80 -25.01
C ARG A 654 -27.29 73.07 -25.31
N GLN A 655 -28.19 72.30 -24.70
CA GLN A 655 -29.61 72.47 -24.88
C GLN A 655 -30.10 73.82 -24.32
N LYS A 656 -29.61 74.26 -23.15
CA LYS A 656 -29.89 75.60 -22.62
C LYS A 656 -29.32 76.74 -23.46
N MET A 657 -28.21 76.51 -24.19
CA MET A 657 -27.65 77.49 -25.14
C MET A 657 -28.52 77.59 -26.42
N THR A 658 -28.99 76.48 -26.97
CA THR A 658 -29.91 76.48 -28.14
C THR A 658 -31.26 77.11 -27.81
N ASP A 659 -31.80 76.87 -26.62
CA ASP A 659 -33.03 77.49 -26.14
C ASP A 659 -32.87 79.00 -25.87
N ALA A 660 -31.70 79.46 -25.44
CA ALA A 660 -31.40 80.88 -25.19
C ALA A 660 -31.13 81.68 -26.47
N PHE A 661 -30.75 81.08 -27.58
CA PHE A 661 -30.47 81.69 -28.87
C PHE A 661 -31.61 81.60 -29.88
N GLY A 662 -32.77 81.07 -29.52
CA GLY A 662 -33.99 81.14 -30.33
C GLY A 662 -33.90 80.55 -31.75
N ILE A 663 -32.98 79.59 -31.99
CA ILE A 663 -32.84 78.94 -33.29
C ILE A 663 -33.75 77.71 -33.27
N ASN A 664 -35.03 77.95 -33.53
CA ASN A 664 -35.96 76.91 -33.95
C ASN A 664 -35.67 76.56 -35.41
N ARG A 665 -35.44 75.26 -35.66
CA ARG A 665 -35.68 74.68 -36.95
C ARG A 665 -37.04 74.02 -36.94
#